data_97ddc716d4f758867f0e803f34f12ac8
#
_entry.id   97ddc716d4f758867f0e803f34f12ac8
#
_cell.length_a   1.000
_cell.length_b   1.000
_cell.length_c   1.000
_cell.angle_alpha   90.00
_cell.angle_beta   90.00
_cell.angle_gamma   90.00
#
_symmetry.space_group_name_H-M   'P 1'
#
loop_
_entity.id
_entity.type
_entity.pdbx_description
1 polymer ?
#
loop_
_entity_poly.entity_id
_entity_poly.type
_entity_poly.pdbx_seq_one_letter_code
_entity_poly.pdbx_strand_id
1 'polypeptide(L)'
;MSKKAGVGTIKGVGEKTEKLFEKIGVYTVDDLIHYYPRGYEIFGEPVPISEVEEGKVCTICGSVFGRVQVSPGKGRQITTAYLKDLTGTIKVIWFRMPFLRNTLGRKGAVVLRGRVVKKRDSLVMEHPEIYDPAVRYQEKINTMQPVYGLTAGLTNNAVIKALRQALEQVREQDDFLPDEFTKKYHFRPYEQSVREMHFPENKEAFLAARQRFVFEEFLVFILSLRQIKNTQDRMKNGFHFEDQPQISEFLKQLPYELTAAQLRVWDDMQKDMKSQYVMSRLVQGDVGSGKTIVAVLGLLFAGLNGYQGALMAPTEVLARQHFENIKDMLEQYQIPLGAELLTGSMKAKEKREAYARIESGESSIIIGTHALIQEKAIYHNLALVVTDEQHRFGVKQREMLAGKGNLPHILVMSATPIPRTLGIILYGDLDISVIDELPKNRLPIKNCVVDTGYRPKAYEFIRKQVAQGRQCYVICPMVEESEAMEAENVIDYCEMLSETLGDSINVSFLHGKMKEKEKDEVMNAFGKNEIQVLVSTTVVEVGIDVPNATVIMIENAERFGLAQLHQLRGRVGRGKYQSYCIFMTASKSKETKERLDILNHSNDGFFIASEDLRLRGPGDLFGIRQSGVLDFKVADVFQDAKLLQNASEEADRLLLDDPELEFPEHRKLKEHLRIKLDEIMLETTL
;
A
#
# COMPACT_ATOMS: atom_id res chain seq x y z
N MET A 1 -3.93 -31.26 27.65
CA MET A 1 -4.97 -30.22 27.37
C MET A 1 -5.17 -30.16 25.88
N SER A 2 -6.39 -29.93 25.39
CA SER A 2 -6.60 -29.69 23.94
C SER A 2 -6.19 -28.25 23.58
N LYS A 3 -5.59 -28.01 22.44
CA LYS A 3 -5.30 -26.63 21.92
C LYS A 3 -6.56 -25.75 21.85
N LYS A 4 -7.72 -26.38 21.59
CA LYS A 4 -9.05 -25.72 21.60
C LYS A 4 -9.59 -25.45 23.01
N ALA A 5 -8.88 -25.85 24.09
CA ALA A 5 -9.29 -25.53 25.44
C ALA A 5 -9.11 -24.04 25.74
N GLY A 6 -9.98 -23.49 26.59
CA GLY A 6 -9.89 -22.09 27.01
C GLY A 6 -8.58 -21.80 27.75
N VAL A 7 -8.06 -20.58 27.63
CA VAL A 7 -6.79 -20.17 28.27
C VAL A 7 -6.82 -20.29 29.79
N GLY A 8 -8.00 -20.24 30.42
CA GLY A 8 -8.21 -20.48 31.84
C GLY A 8 -7.84 -21.89 32.34
N THR A 9 -7.65 -22.86 31.43
CA THR A 9 -7.21 -24.23 31.77
C THR A 9 -5.71 -24.30 32.09
N ILE A 10 -4.95 -23.28 31.79
CA ILE A 10 -3.50 -23.18 32.02
C ILE A 10 -3.27 -22.95 33.53
N LYS A 11 -2.39 -23.74 34.15
CA LYS A 11 -2.08 -23.60 35.57
C LYS A 11 -1.55 -22.21 35.92
N GLY A 12 -2.23 -21.51 36.80
CA GLY A 12 -1.90 -20.15 37.23
C GLY A 12 -2.65 -19.04 36.46
N VAL A 13 -3.51 -19.38 35.52
CA VAL A 13 -4.47 -18.50 34.91
C VAL A 13 -5.82 -18.67 35.60
N GLY A 14 -6.16 -17.77 36.51
CA GLY A 14 -7.48 -17.76 37.17
C GLY A 14 -8.44 -16.82 36.41
N GLU A 15 -9.73 -16.84 36.75
CA GLU A 15 -10.81 -16.08 36.07
C GLU A 15 -10.48 -14.59 35.81
N LYS A 16 -9.80 -13.91 36.75
CA LYS A 16 -9.38 -12.52 36.57
C LYS A 16 -8.32 -12.37 35.47
N THR A 17 -7.41 -13.31 35.38
CA THR A 17 -6.32 -13.28 34.39
C THR A 17 -6.86 -13.72 33.02
N GLU A 18 -7.78 -14.69 33.00
CA GLU A 18 -8.48 -15.10 31.77
C GLU A 18 -9.20 -13.94 31.11
N LYS A 19 -9.98 -13.16 31.88
CA LYS A 19 -10.61 -11.93 31.38
C LYS A 19 -9.63 -10.87 30.86
N LEU A 20 -8.38 -10.87 31.32
CA LEU A 20 -7.34 -10.00 30.81
C LEU A 20 -6.74 -10.53 29.50
N PHE A 21 -6.65 -11.85 29.35
CA PHE A 21 -6.29 -12.49 28.07
C PHE A 21 -7.38 -12.25 26.99
N GLU A 22 -8.66 -12.39 27.35
CA GLU A 22 -9.77 -12.09 26.45
C GLU A 22 -9.71 -10.63 25.90
N LYS A 23 -9.31 -9.66 26.73
CA LYS A 23 -9.14 -8.25 26.31
C LYS A 23 -8.04 -8.03 25.27
N ILE A 24 -7.12 -8.96 25.11
CA ILE A 24 -6.07 -8.93 24.10
C ILE A 24 -6.33 -9.93 22.97
N GLY A 25 -7.56 -10.46 22.87
CA GLY A 25 -7.98 -11.38 21.81
C GLY A 25 -7.51 -12.83 21.99
N VAL A 26 -7.10 -13.22 23.21
CA VAL A 26 -6.62 -14.57 23.51
C VAL A 26 -7.68 -15.32 24.34
N TYR A 27 -8.41 -16.24 23.71
CA TYR A 27 -9.49 -17.02 24.31
C TYR A 27 -9.07 -18.47 24.59
N THR A 28 -8.27 -19.06 23.70
CA THR A 28 -7.86 -20.46 23.72
C THR A 28 -6.36 -20.61 23.95
N VAL A 29 -5.92 -21.83 24.23
CA VAL A 29 -4.49 -22.18 24.28
C VAL A 29 -3.83 -21.97 22.91
N ASP A 30 -4.57 -22.25 21.83
CA ASP A 30 -4.08 -22.06 20.48
C ASP A 30 -3.87 -20.56 20.15
N ASP A 31 -4.82 -19.70 20.53
CA ASP A 31 -4.65 -18.24 20.39
C ASP A 31 -3.41 -17.75 21.13
N LEU A 32 -3.14 -18.30 22.32
CA LEU A 32 -1.96 -17.95 23.10
C LEU A 32 -0.66 -18.38 22.41
N ILE A 33 -0.63 -19.57 21.80
CA ILE A 33 0.53 -20.07 21.04
C ILE A 33 0.81 -19.18 19.83
N HIS A 34 -0.22 -18.62 19.20
CA HIS A 34 -0.10 -17.72 18.05
C HIS A 34 -0.14 -16.23 18.42
N TYR A 35 -0.03 -15.92 19.72
CA TYR A 35 0.11 -14.55 20.21
C TYR A 35 1.58 -14.12 20.21
N TYR A 36 2.11 -13.74 19.08
CA TYR A 36 3.54 -13.44 18.92
C TYR A 36 3.98 -12.17 19.64
N PRO A 37 5.27 -12.08 20.06
CA PRO A 37 5.83 -10.88 20.68
C PRO A 37 5.80 -9.69 19.72
N ARG A 38 5.55 -8.50 20.24
CA ARG A 38 5.73 -7.22 19.49
C ARG A 38 7.18 -6.89 19.19
N GLY A 39 8.09 -7.46 19.96
CA GLY A 39 9.54 -7.25 19.82
C GLY A 39 10.29 -8.00 20.91
N TYR A 40 11.60 -7.84 20.90
CA TYR A 40 12.48 -8.50 21.85
C TYR A 40 13.41 -7.49 22.49
N GLU A 41 13.64 -7.65 23.79
CA GLU A 41 14.68 -6.94 24.52
C GLU A 41 15.92 -7.83 24.65
N ILE A 42 17.08 -7.31 24.24
CA ILE A 42 18.35 -7.98 24.44
C ILE A 42 18.91 -7.51 25.80
N PHE A 43 19.20 -8.48 26.66
CA PHE A 43 19.82 -8.23 27.95
C PHE A 43 21.33 -8.24 27.79
N GLY A 44 21.93 -7.06 27.83
CA GLY A 44 23.39 -6.90 27.79
C GLY A 44 24.04 -7.21 29.14
N GLU A 45 25.36 -7.34 29.16
CA GLU A 45 26.13 -7.41 30.39
C GLU A 45 25.94 -6.15 31.26
N PRO A 46 26.02 -6.28 32.59
CA PRO A 46 26.01 -5.11 33.46
C PRO A 46 27.17 -4.17 33.14
N VAL A 47 26.85 -2.89 32.94
CA VAL A 47 27.88 -1.85 32.68
C VAL A 47 28.33 -1.20 33.99
N PRO A 48 29.58 -0.71 34.04
CA PRO A 48 30.07 0.12 35.15
C PRO A 48 29.18 1.34 35.36
N ILE A 49 28.98 1.76 36.61
CA ILE A 49 28.17 2.95 36.92
C ILE A 49 28.74 4.22 36.26
N SER A 50 30.05 4.30 36.06
CA SER A 50 30.69 5.41 35.36
C SER A 50 30.34 5.52 33.87
N GLU A 51 29.87 4.44 33.24
CA GLU A 51 29.55 4.36 31.80
C GLU A 51 28.04 4.46 31.49
N VAL A 52 27.25 4.75 32.53
CA VAL A 52 25.78 4.84 32.38
C VAL A 52 25.42 6.12 31.63
N GLU A 53 24.62 6.00 30.57
CA GLU A 53 24.20 7.10 29.73
C GLU A 53 22.75 7.55 29.97
N GLU A 54 22.52 8.87 29.89
CA GLU A 54 21.16 9.43 29.98
C GLU A 54 20.26 8.94 28.85
N GLY A 55 18.99 8.65 29.17
CA GLY A 55 17.97 8.23 28.21
C GLY A 55 17.99 6.74 27.86
N LYS A 56 19.08 6.03 28.11
CA LYS A 56 19.22 4.59 27.81
C LYS A 56 18.70 3.71 28.95
N VAL A 57 18.26 2.49 28.59
CA VAL A 57 18.01 1.42 29.55
C VAL A 57 19.32 0.71 29.79
N CYS A 58 19.86 0.81 30.98
CA CYS A 58 21.13 0.21 31.38
C CYS A 58 20.90 -0.86 32.46
N THR A 59 21.81 -1.82 32.51
CA THR A 59 21.91 -2.79 33.61
C THR A 59 23.17 -2.51 34.39
N ILE A 60 23.05 -2.43 35.70
CA ILE A 60 24.17 -2.18 36.62
C ILE A 60 24.18 -3.26 37.71
N CYS A 61 25.37 -3.65 38.12
CA CYS A 61 25.56 -4.58 39.24
C CYS A 61 26.30 -3.83 40.36
N GLY A 62 25.78 -3.89 41.56
CA GLY A 62 26.46 -3.22 42.68
C GLY A 62 25.82 -3.56 44.02
N SER A 63 26.39 -3.04 45.08
CA SER A 63 25.87 -3.19 46.44
C SER A 63 25.14 -1.94 46.88
N VAL A 64 24.10 -2.13 47.70
CA VAL A 64 23.33 -1.02 48.27
C VAL A 64 24.23 -0.25 49.26
N PHE A 65 24.42 1.03 49.00
CA PHE A 65 25.21 1.90 49.84
C PHE A 65 24.30 2.80 50.72
N GLY A 66 24.52 2.78 52.01
CA GLY A 66 23.74 3.54 52.97
C GLY A 66 22.36 2.94 53.27
N ARG A 67 21.46 3.77 53.85
CA ARG A 67 20.10 3.36 54.20
C ARG A 67 19.13 3.58 53.07
N VAL A 68 18.27 2.61 52.81
CA VAL A 68 17.12 2.76 51.89
C VAL A 68 16.08 3.67 52.57
N GLN A 69 15.75 4.75 51.95
CA GLN A 69 14.83 5.77 52.49
C GLN A 69 13.46 5.66 51.81
N VAL A 70 12.40 5.85 52.58
CA VAL A 70 11.02 5.96 52.08
C VAL A 70 10.52 7.35 52.46
N SER A 71 10.23 8.17 51.47
CA SER A 71 9.73 9.54 51.67
C SER A 71 8.30 9.68 51.13
N PRO A 72 7.43 10.46 51.81
CA PRO A 72 6.16 10.83 51.23
C PRO A 72 6.38 11.80 50.07
N GLY A 73 5.87 11.47 48.88
CA GLY A 73 5.82 12.37 47.73
C GLY A 73 4.40 12.88 47.48
N LYS A 74 4.21 13.83 46.57
CA LYS A 74 2.87 14.33 46.17
C LYS A 74 1.96 13.17 45.72
N GLY A 75 1.18 12.61 46.69
CA GLY A 75 0.26 11.48 46.44
C GLY A 75 0.89 10.09 46.20
N ARG A 76 2.21 9.90 46.35
CA ARG A 76 2.91 8.64 46.12
C ARG A 76 4.09 8.47 47.08
N GLN A 77 4.29 7.25 47.62
CA GLN A 77 5.49 6.94 48.40
C GLN A 77 6.67 6.70 47.43
N ILE A 78 7.82 7.32 47.73
CA ILE A 78 9.04 7.21 46.96
C ILE A 78 10.10 6.47 47.80
N THR A 79 10.57 5.32 47.29
CA THR A 79 11.70 4.60 47.89
C THR A 79 12.96 4.99 47.14
N THR A 80 13.98 5.43 47.89
CA THR A 80 15.28 5.85 47.35
C THR A 80 16.38 4.99 47.91
N ALA A 81 17.28 4.52 47.08
CA ALA A 81 18.50 3.82 47.45
C ALA A 81 19.68 4.38 46.64
N TYR A 82 20.88 4.11 47.10
CA TYR A 82 22.12 4.34 46.34
C TYR A 82 22.77 2.99 46.06
N LEU A 83 23.10 2.74 44.81
CA LEU A 83 23.84 1.57 44.42
C LEU A 83 25.29 1.97 44.12
N LYS A 84 26.26 1.21 44.63
CA LYS A 84 27.69 1.46 44.48
C LYS A 84 28.37 0.25 43.87
N ASP A 85 29.22 0.49 42.89
CA ASP A 85 30.19 -0.45 42.35
C ASP A 85 31.62 0.05 42.56
N LEU A 86 32.62 -0.51 41.83
CA LEU A 86 34.02 -0.07 41.91
C LEU A 86 34.24 1.26 41.21
N THR A 87 33.35 1.70 40.33
CA THR A 87 33.51 2.86 39.45
C THR A 87 32.74 4.08 39.89
N GLY A 88 31.70 3.92 40.70
CA GLY A 88 30.87 5.03 41.10
C GLY A 88 29.69 4.69 41.98
N THR A 89 28.80 5.67 42.14
CA THR A 89 27.53 5.52 42.90
C THR A 89 26.43 6.17 42.13
N ILE A 90 25.30 5.48 41.98
CA ILE A 90 24.09 5.99 41.31
C ILE A 90 22.90 5.98 42.25
N LYS A 91 22.09 7.03 42.16
CA LYS A 91 20.81 7.09 42.88
C LYS A 91 19.74 6.30 42.13
N VAL A 92 18.95 5.52 42.87
CA VAL A 92 17.87 4.69 42.33
C VAL A 92 16.56 5.03 43.02
N ILE A 93 15.48 5.10 42.28
CA ILE A 93 14.17 5.53 42.77
C ILE A 93 13.10 4.54 42.33
N TRP A 94 12.26 4.11 43.28
CA TRP A 94 11.03 3.36 43.02
C TRP A 94 9.80 4.11 43.54
N PHE A 95 8.73 4.01 42.80
CA PHE A 95 7.44 4.59 43.19
C PHE A 95 6.51 3.47 43.72
N ARG A 96 5.81 3.75 44.85
CA ARG A 96 4.86 2.82 45.47
C ARG A 96 5.42 1.46 45.90
N MET A 97 6.71 1.38 46.23
CA MET A 97 7.38 0.17 46.68
C MET A 97 8.09 0.35 48.04
N PRO A 98 7.37 0.68 49.13
CA PRO A 98 7.98 0.92 50.44
C PRO A 98 8.60 -0.34 51.09
N PHE A 99 8.13 -1.52 50.68
CA PHE A 99 8.66 -2.80 51.17
C PHE A 99 10.12 -3.04 50.81
N LEU A 100 10.62 -2.36 49.75
CA LEU A 100 12.03 -2.45 49.34
C LEU A 100 13.00 -1.99 50.41
N ARG A 101 12.57 -1.15 51.37
CA ARG A 101 13.36 -0.74 52.53
C ARG A 101 13.84 -1.98 53.35
N ASN A 102 12.99 -2.97 53.48
CA ASN A 102 13.27 -4.15 54.29
C ASN A 102 13.99 -5.26 53.50
N THR A 103 13.82 -5.28 52.20
CA THR A 103 14.36 -6.30 51.29
C THR A 103 15.71 -5.95 50.72
N LEU A 104 15.93 -4.71 50.24
CA LEU A 104 17.20 -4.27 49.66
C LEU A 104 18.29 -3.99 50.69
N GLY A 105 17.92 -3.50 51.88
CA GLY A 105 18.89 -3.12 52.90
C GLY A 105 19.65 -4.29 53.57
N ARG A 106 19.30 -5.54 53.30
CA ARG A 106 19.90 -6.76 53.89
C ARG A 106 20.70 -7.57 52.87
N LYS A 107 20.90 -7.09 51.67
CA LYS A 107 21.44 -7.89 50.54
C LYS A 107 22.85 -7.45 50.16
N GLY A 108 23.62 -8.39 49.62
CA GLY A 108 24.91 -8.16 49.02
C GLY A 108 24.77 -7.43 47.65
N ALA A 109 25.46 -7.89 46.65
CA ALA A 109 25.33 -7.33 45.29
C ALA A 109 23.98 -7.67 44.67
N VAL A 110 23.35 -6.66 44.05
CA VAL A 110 22.09 -6.80 43.28
C VAL A 110 22.32 -6.29 41.88
N VAL A 111 21.59 -6.88 40.91
CA VAL A 111 21.56 -6.39 39.54
C VAL A 111 20.28 -5.60 39.34
N LEU A 112 20.41 -4.38 38.84
CA LEU A 112 19.29 -3.48 38.54
C LEU A 112 19.30 -3.16 37.05
N ARG A 113 18.13 -3.26 36.39
CA ARG A 113 17.94 -2.87 35.01
C ARG A 113 16.84 -1.83 34.91
N GLY A 114 17.14 -0.67 34.36
CA GLY A 114 16.16 0.41 34.27
C GLY A 114 16.66 1.59 33.42
N ARG A 115 15.73 2.51 33.18
CA ARG A 115 16.01 3.71 32.42
C ARG A 115 16.74 4.72 33.27
N VAL A 116 17.79 5.29 32.72
CA VAL A 116 18.56 6.34 33.37
C VAL A 116 18.09 7.70 32.89
N VAL A 117 17.81 8.60 33.83
CA VAL A 117 17.36 9.97 33.57
C VAL A 117 18.25 10.96 34.33
N LYS A 118 18.43 12.13 33.79
CA LYS A 118 19.12 13.22 34.48
C LYS A 118 18.12 13.99 35.34
N LYS A 119 18.39 14.10 36.63
CA LYS A 119 17.64 14.93 37.56
C LYS A 119 18.56 15.95 38.20
N ARG A 120 18.34 17.22 37.87
CA ARG A 120 19.29 18.32 38.20
C ARG A 120 20.65 17.94 37.57
N ASP A 121 21.71 17.84 38.36
CA ASP A 121 23.06 17.54 37.88
C ASP A 121 23.50 16.08 38.10
N SER A 122 22.56 15.17 38.47
CA SER A 122 22.92 13.77 38.73
C SER A 122 22.08 12.80 37.88
N LEU A 123 22.71 11.68 37.48
CA LEU A 123 22.03 10.58 36.84
C LEU A 123 21.28 9.75 37.89
N VAL A 124 20.05 9.39 37.58
CA VAL A 124 19.15 8.63 38.45
C VAL A 124 18.53 7.50 37.63
N MET A 125 18.54 6.29 38.19
CA MET A 125 17.82 5.17 37.61
C MET A 125 16.41 5.12 38.16
N GLU A 126 15.39 5.21 37.29
CA GLU A 126 14.00 5.25 37.70
C GLU A 126 13.33 3.87 37.57
N HIS A 127 12.71 3.46 38.67
CA HIS A 127 11.86 2.27 38.75
C HIS A 127 12.48 1.00 38.13
N PRO A 128 13.80 0.69 38.39
CA PRO A 128 14.42 -0.45 37.77
C PRO A 128 13.85 -1.77 38.25
N GLU A 129 13.93 -2.77 37.37
CA GLU A 129 13.74 -4.17 37.73
C GLU A 129 14.91 -4.65 38.61
N ILE A 130 14.59 -5.51 39.56
CA ILE A 130 15.54 -6.04 40.55
C ILE A 130 15.74 -7.52 40.27
N TYR A 131 16.97 -7.90 39.97
CA TYR A 131 17.37 -9.31 39.79
C TYR A 131 18.19 -9.75 41.01
N ASP A 132 17.53 -10.62 41.81
CA ASP A 132 18.11 -11.15 43.01
C ASP A 132 17.67 -12.61 43.20
N PRO A 133 18.58 -13.56 43.33
CA PRO A 133 20.05 -13.41 43.22
C PRO A 133 20.48 -12.99 41.84
N ALA A 134 21.67 -12.41 41.73
CA ALA A 134 22.26 -11.92 40.46
C ALA A 134 22.34 -13.01 39.38
N VAL A 135 22.41 -14.26 39.72
CA VAL A 135 22.38 -15.44 38.84
C VAL A 135 21.14 -15.42 37.92
N ARG A 136 19.98 -14.93 38.41
CA ARG A 136 18.76 -14.81 37.58
C ARG A 136 18.91 -13.83 36.41
N TYR A 137 19.82 -12.91 36.53
CA TYR A 137 20.14 -12.00 35.41
C TYR A 137 21.13 -12.66 34.46
N GLN A 138 22.11 -13.41 34.96
CA GLN A 138 23.09 -14.11 34.15
C GLN A 138 22.43 -15.10 33.16
N GLU A 139 21.34 -15.77 33.58
CA GLU A 139 20.55 -16.63 32.69
C GLU A 139 19.88 -15.89 31.53
N LYS A 140 19.78 -14.56 31.62
CA LYS A 140 19.16 -13.72 30.59
C LYS A 140 20.17 -12.95 29.71
N ILE A 141 21.43 -12.92 30.09
CA ILE A 141 22.48 -12.22 29.34
C ILE A 141 22.57 -12.82 27.93
N ASN A 142 22.62 -11.94 26.93
CA ASN A 142 22.68 -12.28 25.50
C ASN A 142 21.49 -13.10 24.97
N THR A 143 20.40 -13.21 25.74
CA THR A 143 19.16 -13.80 25.27
C THR A 143 18.18 -12.73 24.81
N MET A 144 17.35 -13.09 23.85
CA MET A 144 16.25 -12.25 23.36
C MET A 144 15.01 -12.51 24.22
N GLN A 145 14.63 -11.54 25.06
CA GLN A 145 13.45 -11.66 25.92
C GLN A 145 12.22 -11.09 25.19
N PRO A 146 11.14 -11.87 25.05
CA PRO A 146 9.96 -11.43 24.32
C PRO A 146 9.19 -10.35 25.09
N VAL A 147 8.70 -9.35 24.33
CA VAL A 147 7.82 -8.28 24.81
C VAL A 147 6.48 -8.42 24.12
N TYR A 148 5.43 -8.71 24.89
CA TYR A 148 4.07 -8.91 24.37
C TYR A 148 3.22 -7.63 24.43
N GLY A 149 2.17 -7.59 23.63
CA GLY A 149 1.10 -6.61 23.80
C GLY A 149 0.37 -6.86 25.11
N LEU A 150 0.15 -5.81 25.90
CA LEU A 150 -0.43 -5.94 27.24
C LEU A 150 -1.63 -5.02 27.41
N THR A 151 -2.56 -5.43 28.28
CA THR A 151 -3.64 -4.58 28.78
C THR A 151 -3.41 -4.22 30.25
N ALA A 152 -4.11 -3.22 30.74
CA ALA A 152 -3.99 -2.80 32.15
C ALA A 152 -4.30 -3.98 33.10
N GLY A 153 -3.31 -4.34 33.92
CA GLY A 153 -3.39 -5.45 34.88
C GLY A 153 -2.76 -6.75 34.41
N LEU A 154 -2.51 -6.95 33.12
CA LEU A 154 -1.76 -8.10 32.58
C LEU A 154 -0.26 -7.77 32.52
N THR A 155 0.58 -8.66 33.02
CA THR A 155 2.05 -8.45 33.01
C THR A 155 2.72 -9.36 31.99
N ASN A 156 3.84 -8.91 31.41
CA ASN A 156 4.63 -9.71 30.47
C ASN A 156 5.04 -11.08 31.07
N ASN A 157 5.39 -11.08 32.35
CA ASN A 157 5.73 -12.32 33.06
C ASN A 157 4.54 -13.29 33.18
N ALA A 158 3.31 -12.82 33.30
CA ALA A 158 2.13 -13.66 33.31
C ALA A 158 1.92 -14.33 31.96
N VAL A 159 2.07 -13.57 30.88
CA VAL A 159 2.01 -14.10 29.49
C VAL A 159 3.11 -15.14 29.26
N ILE A 160 4.36 -14.84 29.60
CA ILE A 160 5.49 -15.77 29.45
C ILE A 160 5.26 -17.07 30.20
N LYS A 161 4.75 -17.02 31.46
CA LYS A 161 4.48 -18.24 32.26
C LYS A 161 3.37 -19.10 31.66
N ALA A 162 2.32 -18.49 31.15
CA ALA A 162 1.23 -19.19 30.49
C ALA A 162 1.72 -19.82 29.17
N LEU A 163 2.46 -19.06 28.37
CA LEU A 163 3.04 -19.51 27.09
C LEU A 163 3.99 -20.70 27.25
N ARG A 164 4.87 -20.70 28.23
CA ARG A 164 5.79 -21.81 28.45
C ARG A 164 5.04 -23.13 28.65
N GLN A 165 3.88 -23.11 29.34
CA GLN A 165 3.03 -24.28 29.53
C GLN A 165 2.25 -24.64 28.25
N ALA A 166 1.78 -23.63 27.52
CA ALA A 166 1.08 -23.84 26.26
C ALA A 166 2.00 -24.49 25.21
N LEU A 167 3.25 -24.06 25.12
CA LEU A 167 4.24 -24.59 24.19
C LEU A 167 4.64 -26.06 24.43
N GLU A 168 4.39 -26.62 25.64
CA GLU A 168 4.55 -28.03 25.89
C GLU A 168 3.55 -28.92 25.16
N GLN A 169 2.50 -28.30 24.58
CA GLN A 169 1.43 -29.00 23.87
C GLN A 169 1.63 -28.98 22.34
N VAL A 170 2.55 -28.16 21.84
CA VAL A 170 2.87 -28.09 20.40
C VAL A 170 3.55 -29.37 19.96
N ARG A 171 3.10 -29.94 18.84
CA ARG A 171 3.65 -31.15 18.24
C ARG A 171 3.88 -30.93 16.75
N GLU A 172 4.82 -31.67 16.18
CA GLU A 172 5.11 -31.63 14.75
C GLU A 172 3.90 -32.06 13.89
N GLN A 173 3.07 -32.96 14.40
CA GLN A 173 1.82 -33.35 13.72
C GLN A 173 0.80 -32.22 13.56
N ASP A 174 0.97 -31.09 14.26
CA ASP A 174 0.12 -29.90 14.13
C ASP A 174 0.49 -29.05 12.92
N ASP A 175 1.62 -29.35 12.28
CA ASP A 175 2.05 -28.70 11.06
C ASP A 175 1.06 -28.95 9.92
N PHE A 176 0.58 -27.88 9.32
CA PHE A 176 -0.30 -27.94 8.16
C PHE A 176 0.44 -27.73 6.84
N LEU A 177 1.69 -27.24 6.91
CA LEU A 177 2.48 -26.97 5.72
C LEU A 177 2.97 -28.30 5.10
N PRO A 178 2.74 -28.55 3.81
CA PRO A 178 3.27 -29.73 3.12
C PRO A 178 4.79 -29.83 3.22
N ASP A 179 5.28 -31.07 3.43
CA ASP A 179 6.72 -31.36 3.58
C ASP A 179 7.59 -30.86 2.40
N GLU A 180 7.03 -30.78 1.20
CA GLU A 180 7.74 -30.28 0.05
C GLU A 180 8.23 -28.83 0.23
N PHE A 181 7.42 -27.95 0.83
CA PHE A 181 7.81 -26.58 1.09
C PHE A 181 8.87 -26.48 2.19
N THR A 182 8.71 -27.31 3.25
CA THR A 182 9.69 -27.40 4.33
C THR A 182 11.06 -27.80 3.80
N LYS A 183 11.12 -28.78 2.89
CA LYS A 183 12.35 -29.21 2.23
C LYS A 183 12.91 -28.18 1.26
N LYS A 184 12.07 -27.62 0.39
CA LYS A 184 12.46 -26.65 -0.65
C LYS A 184 13.04 -25.37 -0.09
N TYR A 185 12.44 -24.84 0.97
CA TYR A 185 12.84 -23.57 1.58
C TYR A 185 13.71 -23.75 2.83
N HIS A 186 14.05 -24.98 3.18
CA HIS A 186 14.85 -25.33 4.36
C HIS A 186 14.26 -24.77 5.66
N PHE A 187 12.93 -24.80 5.79
CA PHE A 187 12.27 -24.37 7.00
C PHE A 187 12.58 -25.32 8.16
N ARG A 188 12.69 -24.76 9.35
CA ARG A 188 12.85 -25.54 10.57
C ARG A 188 11.55 -26.30 10.90
N PRO A 189 11.64 -27.42 11.66
CA PRO A 189 10.46 -28.12 12.15
C PRO A 189 9.46 -27.19 12.83
N TYR A 190 8.17 -27.47 12.71
CA TYR A 190 7.10 -26.60 13.22
C TYR A 190 7.21 -26.34 14.71
N GLU A 191 7.39 -27.42 15.52
CA GLU A 191 7.51 -27.31 16.99
C GLU A 191 8.70 -26.40 17.38
N GLN A 192 9.83 -26.56 16.70
CA GLN A 192 11.00 -25.71 16.94
C GLN A 192 10.74 -24.27 16.54
N SER A 193 10.14 -24.03 15.37
CA SER A 193 9.83 -22.69 14.87
C SER A 193 8.89 -21.94 15.80
N VAL A 194 7.83 -22.57 16.30
CA VAL A 194 6.92 -21.98 17.30
C VAL A 194 7.66 -21.58 18.57
N ARG A 195 8.55 -22.44 19.09
CA ARG A 195 9.34 -22.13 20.28
C ARG A 195 10.30 -20.95 20.05
N GLU A 196 10.96 -20.92 18.89
CA GLU A 196 11.92 -19.86 18.54
C GLU A 196 11.24 -18.54 18.22
N MET A 197 9.98 -18.53 17.81
CA MET A 197 9.21 -17.29 17.69
C MET A 197 8.93 -16.65 19.06
N HIS A 198 8.87 -17.41 20.13
CA HIS A 198 8.62 -16.88 21.46
C HIS A 198 9.91 -16.72 22.28
N PHE A 199 10.82 -17.67 22.20
CA PHE A 199 12.04 -17.73 23.00
C PHE A 199 13.25 -18.11 22.11
N PRO A 200 13.66 -17.23 21.19
CA PRO A 200 14.78 -17.52 20.31
C PRO A 200 16.11 -17.55 21.08
N GLU A 201 16.97 -18.50 20.76
CA GLU A 201 18.32 -18.56 21.31
C GLU A 201 19.18 -17.38 20.85
N ASN A 202 19.00 -16.97 19.60
CA ASN A 202 19.74 -15.88 18.98
C ASN A 202 18.92 -15.27 17.84
N LYS A 203 19.43 -14.18 17.23
CA LYS A 203 18.75 -13.48 16.15
C LYS A 203 18.57 -14.34 14.88
N GLU A 204 19.51 -15.24 14.60
CA GLU A 204 19.45 -16.14 13.45
C GLU A 204 18.33 -17.17 13.60
N ALA A 205 18.17 -17.75 14.80
CA ALA A 205 17.09 -18.65 15.13
C ALA A 205 15.73 -17.97 14.97
N PHE A 206 15.59 -16.74 15.47
CA PHE A 206 14.38 -15.93 15.30
C PHE A 206 14.06 -15.67 13.82
N LEU A 207 15.06 -15.24 13.03
CA LEU A 207 14.83 -14.95 11.62
C LEU A 207 14.43 -16.21 10.83
N ALA A 208 15.03 -17.36 11.12
CA ALA A 208 14.66 -18.61 10.47
C ALA A 208 13.23 -19.06 10.83
N ALA A 209 12.83 -18.94 12.10
CA ALA A 209 11.47 -19.22 12.52
C ALA A 209 10.45 -18.24 11.89
N ARG A 210 10.76 -16.93 11.91
CA ARG A 210 9.93 -15.89 11.31
C ARG A 210 9.72 -16.14 9.82
N GLN A 211 10.76 -16.49 9.08
CA GLN A 211 10.69 -16.75 7.65
C GLN A 211 9.64 -17.82 7.30
N ARG A 212 9.56 -18.88 8.09
CA ARG A 212 8.55 -19.93 7.94
C ARG A 212 7.13 -19.38 8.13
N PHE A 213 6.85 -18.69 9.23
CA PHE A 213 5.50 -18.17 9.51
C PHE A 213 5.07 -17.08 8.54
N VAL A 214 5.98 -16.25 8.08
CA VAL A 214 5.71 -15.30 7.00
C VAL A 214 5.28 -16.01 5.72
N PHE A 215 5.99 -17.07 5.33
CA PHE A 215 5.61 -17.88 4.17
C PHE A 215 4.24 -18.55 4.35
N GLU A 216 3.97 -19.11 5.51
CA GLU A 216 2.67 -19.73 5.85
C GLU A 216 1.52 -18.73 5.76
N GLU A 217 1.66 -17.54 6.35
CA GLU A 217 0.64 -16.48 6.29
C GLU A 217 0.36 -16.06 4.86
N PHE A 218 1.40 -15.86 4.05
CA PHE A 218 1.23 -15.48 2.65
C PHE A 218 0.64 -16.61 1.81
N LEU A 219 1.09 -17.85 1.98
CA LEU A 219 0.57 -18.99 1.24
C LEU A 219 -0.93 -19.19 1.49
N VAL A 220 -1.34 -19.20 2.77
CA VAL A 220 -2.74 -19.35 3.16
C VAL A 220 -3.58 -18.20 2.62
N PHE A 221 -3.09 -16.97 2.73
CA PHE A 221 -3.78 -15.79 2.23
C PHE A 221 -3.99 -15.85 0.70
N ILE A 222 -2.93 -16.17 -0.06
CA ILE A 222 -2.99 -16.24 -1.52
C ILE A 222 -3.90 -17.39 -1.97
N LEU A 223 -3.81 -18.56 -1.35
CA LEU A 223 -4.70 -19.68 -1.63
C LEU A 223 -6.17 -19.32 -1.34
N SER A 224 -6.43 -18.58 -0.24
CA SER A 224 -7.79 -18.08 0.05
C SER A 224 -8.31 -17.18 -1.05
N LEU A 225 -7.50 -16.22 -1.51
CA LEU A 225 -7.87 -15.34 -2.63
C LEU A 225 -8.09 -16.12 -3.92
N ARG A 226 -7.23 -17.10 -4.24
CA ARG A 226 -7.38 -17.93 -5.44
C ARG A 226 -8.62 -18.82 -5.39
N GLN A 227 -9.01 -19.32 -4.23
CA GLN A 227 -10.25 -20.09 -4.08
C GLN A 227 -11.50 -19.21 -4.24
N ILE A 228 -11.50 -18.01 -3.65
CA ILE A 228 -12.59 -17.04 -3.86
C ILE A 228 -12.68 -16.71 -5.36
N LYS A 229 -11.55 -16.44 -6.01
CA LYS A 229 -11.48 -16.16 -7.44
C LYS A 229 -11.99 -17.34 -8.28
N ASN A 230 -11.50 -18.57 -8.04
CA ASN A 230 -11.95 -19.75 -8.78
C ASN A 230 -13.47 -19.96 -8.71
N THR A 231 -14.10 -19.54 -7.63
CA THR A 231 -15.57 -19.58 -7.51
C THR A 231 -16.22 -18.55 -8.41
N GLN A 232 -15.58 -17.39 -8.65
CA GLN A 232 -16.06 -16.32 -9.53
C GLN A 232 -15.69 -16.59 -11.01
N ASP A 233 -14.46 -17.02 -11.30
CA ASP A 233 -13.96 -17.32 -12.65
C ASP A 233 -14.65 -18.54 -13.31
N ARG A 234 -15.35 -19.38 -12.53
CA ARG A 234 -16.20 -20.46 -13.07
C ARG A 234 -17.51 -19.96 -13.67
N MET A 235 -17.79 -18.65 -13.64
CA MET A 235 -18.95 -18.08 -14.33
C MET A 235 -18.68 -18.11 -15.83
N LYS A 236 -19.39 -19.01 -16.53
CA LYS A 236 -19.36 -19.08 -17.99
C LYS A 236 -20.00 -17.82 -18.54
N ASN A 237 -19.29 -17.13 -19.41
CA ASN A 237 -19.91 -16.04 -20.17
C ASN A 237 -20.71 -16.61 -21.35
N GLY A 238 -21.67 -15.82 -21.84
CA GLY A 238 -22.47 -16.17 -23.02
C GLY A 238 -21.90 -15.64 -24.33
N PHE A 239 -20.70 -15.03 -24.31
CA PHE A 239 -20.09 -14.38 -25.47
C PHE A 239 -19.15 -15.33 -26.20
N HIS A 240 -19.15 -15.22 -27.52
CA HIS A 240 -18.26 -16.02 -28.38
C HIS A 240 -17.44 -15.08 -29.26
N PHE A 241 -16.13 -15.04 -29.02
CA PHE A 241 -15.21 -14.16 -29.73
C PHE A 241 -14.38 -14.94 -30.74
N GLU A 242 -14.36 -14.43 -31.97
CA GLU A 242 -13.53 -14.95 -33.07
C GLU A 242 -12.47 -13.93 -33.47
N ASP A 243 -11.41 -14.42 -34.10
CA ASP A 243 -10.35 -13.56 -34.62
C ASP A 243 -10.88 -12.61 -35.70
N GLN A 244 -10.54 -11.35 -35.58
CA GLN A 244 -10.95 -10.31 -36.51
C GLN A 244 -9.76 -9.80 -37.33
N PRO A 245 -9.70 -10.05 -38.64
CA PRO A 245 -8.60 -9.58 -39.50
C PRO A 245 -8.37 -8.07 -39.44
N GLN A 246 -9.44 -7.28 -39.23
CA GLN A 246 -9.40 -5.84 -39.10
C GLN A 246 -8.52 -5.35 -37.95
N ILE A 247 -8.37 -6.13 -36.89
CA ILE A 247 -7.46 -5.79 -35.77
C ILE A 247 -6.01 -5.86 -36.27
N SER A 248 -5.66 -6.88 -37.03
CA SER A 248 -4.31 -7.01 -37.59
C SER A 248 -4.00 -5.91 -38.61
N GLU A 249 -5.00 -5.50 -39.40
CA GLU A 249 -4.88 -4.39 -40.34
C GLU A 249 -4.72 -3.05 -39.61
N PHE A 250 -5.53 -2.80 -38.58
CA PHE A 250 -5.42 -1.64 -37.73
C PHE A 250 -4.03 -1.51 -37.11
N LEU A 251 -3.50 -2.60 -36.53
CA LEU A 251 -2.16 -2.61 -35.94
C LEU A 251 -1.06 -2.24 -36.94
N LYS A 252 -1.16 -2.69 -38.21
CA LYS A 252 -0.20 -2.36 -39.27
C LYS A 252 -0.29 -0.91 -39.75
N GLN A 253 -1.44 -0.28 -39.64
CA GLN A 253 -1.69 1.10 -40.07
C GLN A 253 -1.36 2.14 -39.02
N LEU A 254 -1.13 1.73 -37.75
CA LEU A 254 -0.74 2.66 -36.68
C LEU A 254 0.57 3.36 -37.04
N PRO A 255 0.72 4.68 -36.74
CA PRO A 255 1.93 5.46 -37.02
C PRO A 255 3.14 5.07 -36.13
N TYR A 256 2.99 4.06 -35.30
CA TYR A 256 4.00 3.53 -34.39
C TYR A 256 3.77 2.03 -34.17
N GLU A 257 4.84 1.33 -33.85
CA GLU A 257 4.76 -0.07 -33.42
C GLU A 257 4.43 -0.18 -31.94
N LEU A 258 3.59 -1.14 -31.59
CA LEU A 258 3.35 -1.46 -30.17
C LEU A 258 4.62 -2.06 -29.56
N THR A 259 4.83 -1.79 -28.26
CA THR A 259 5.92 -2.42 -27.51
C THR A 259 5.65 -3.92 -27.31
N ALA A 260 6.70 -4.71 -27.04
CA ALA A 260 6.55 -6.12 -26.76
C ALA A 260 5.64 -6.37 -25.53
N ALA A 261 5.70 -5.48 -24.53
CA ALA A 261 4.82 -5.53 -23.37
C ALA A 261 3.35 -5.29 -23.70
N GLN A 262 3.05 -4.30 -24.57
CA GLN A 262 1.68 -4.04 -25.03
C GLN A 262 1.11 -5.22 -25.83
N LEU A 263 1.92 -5.85 -26.69
CA LEU A 263 1.52 -7.04 -27.45
C LEU A 263 1.25 -8.23 -26.54
N ARG A 264 2.12 -8.49 -25.55
CA ARG A 264 1.89 -9.55 -24.57
C ARG A 264 0.56 -9.36 -23.83
N VAL A 265 0.28 -8.15 -23.38
CA VAL A 265 -0.98 -7.85 -22.67
C VAL A 265 -2.19 -8.01 -23.60
N TRP A 266 -2.07 -7.63 -24.86
CA TRP A 266 -3.11 -7.83 -25.85
C TRP A 266 -3.36 -9.32 -26.12
N ASP A 267 -2.31 -10.12 -26.27
CA ASP A 267 -2.43 -11.57 -26.45
C ASP A 267 -3.10 -12.26 -25.25
N ASP A 268 -2.76 -11.83 -24.03
CA ASP A 268 -3.42 -12.31 -22.80
C ASP A 268 -4.92 -11.99 -22.84
N MET A 269 -5.28 -10.74 -23.15
CA MET A 269 -6.69 -10.32 -23.23
C MET A 269 -7.46 -11.10 -24.30
N GLN A 270 -6.88 -11.31 -25.49
CA GLN A 270 -7.54 -12.08 -26.55
C GLN A 270 -7.80 -13.52 -26.12
N LYS A 271 -6.83 -14.17 -25.46
CA LYS A 271 -6.99 -15.53 -24.94
C LYS A 271 -8.13 -15.61 -23.94
N ASP A 272 -8.19 -14.65 -23.01
CA ASP A 272 -9.23 -14.61 -22.00
C ASP A 272 -10.61 -14.37 -22.63
N MET A 273 -10.74 -13.38 -23.52
CA MET A 273 -12.01 -13.04 -24.15
C MET A 273 -12.53 -14.17 -25.04
N LYS A 274 -11.65 -14.96 -25.64
CA LYS A 274 -12.04 -16.15 -26.42
C LYS A 274 -12.37 -17.36 -25.56
N SER A 275 -12.03 -17.32 -24.27
CA SER A 275 -12.34 -18.40 -23.33
C SER A 275 -13.85 -18.45 -23.03
N GLN A 276 -14.29 -19.60 -22.50
CA GLN A 276 -15.69 -19.73 -22.05
C GLN A 276 -15.96 -19.03 -20.69
N TYR A 277 -14.95 -18.40 -20.10
CA TYR A 277 -15.03 -17.76 -18.78
C TYR A 277 -14.91 -16.25 -18.88
N VAL A 278 -15.43 -15.56 -17.87
CA VAL A 278 -15.35 -14.09 -17.79
C VAL A 278 -13.89 -13.67 -17.55
N MET A 279 -13.34 -12.84 -18.43
CA MET A 279 -12.07 -12.16 -18.16
C MET A 279 -12.25 -11.14 -17.03
N SER A 280 -11.41 -11.18 -16.02
CA SER A 280 -11.32 -10.15 -14.97
C SER A 280 -9.84 -9.75 -14.82
N ARG A 281 -9.41 -8.66 -15.51
CA ARG A 281 -8.00 -8.35 -15.69
C ARG A 281 -7.65 -6.92 -15.32
N LEU A 282 -6.54 -6.74 -14.57
CA LEU A 282 -5.91 -5.46 -14.30
C LEU A 282 -4.72 -5.24 -15.25
N VAL A 283 -4.78 -4.21 -16.07
CA VAL A 283 -3.64 -3.73 -16.85
C VAL A 283 -2.95 -2.59 -16.12
N GLN A 284 -1.76 -2.86 -15.65
CA GLN A 284 -0.93 -1.94 -14.90
C GLN A 284 0.24 -1.47 -15.76
N GLY A 285 0.58 -0.19 -15.66
CA GLY A 285 1.73 0.37 -16.36
C GLY A 285 1.96 1.81 -15.97
N ASP A 286 3.17 2.30 -16.19
CA ASP A 286 3.54 3.67 -15.88
C ASP A 286 2.71 4.70 -16.68
N VAL A 287 2.73 5.95 -16.24
CA VAL A 287 2.09 7.05 -16.97
C VAL A 287 2.72 7.17 -18.39
N GLY A 288 1.84 7.06 -19.40
CA GLY A 288 2.28 7.10 -20.80
C GLY A 288 2.91 5.80 -21.32
N SER A 289 2.73 4.66 -20.65
CA SER A 289 3.09 3.34 -21.18
C SER A 289 2.17 2.84 -22.31
N GLY A 290 1.09 3.58 -22.59
CA GLY A 290 0.14 3.27 -23.67
C GLY A 290 -0.92 2.24 -23.28
N LYS A 291 -1.39 2.22 -22.04
CA LYS A 291 -2.53 1.39 -21.59
C LYS A 291 -3.78 1.60 -22.44
N THR A 292 -4.04 2.84 -22.84
CA THR A 292 -5.23 3.23 -23.61
C THR A 292 -5.33 2.50 -24.94
N ILE A 293 -4.23 2.27 -25.67
CA ILE A 293 -4.29 1.55 -26.96
C ILE A 293 -4.70 0.09 -26.76
N VAL A 294 -4.27 -0.53 -25.65
CA VAL A 294 -4.67 -1.91 -25.33
C VAL A 294 -6.17 -1.98 -25.02
N ALA A 295 -6.71 -0.99 -24.28
CA ALA A 295 -8.15 -0.87 -24.04
C ALA A 295 -8.93 -0.63 -25.35
N VAL A 296 -8.42 0.21 -26.25
CA VAL A 296 -9.02 0.43 -27.57
C VAL A 296 -9.07 -0.87 -28.37
N LEU A 297 -7.98 -1.66 -28.38
CA LEU A 297 -7.97 -2.96 -29.04
C LEU A 297 -9.05 -3.91 -28.48
N GLY A 298 -9.25 -3.94 -27.16
CA GLY A 298 -10.34 -4.71 -26.55
C GLY A 298 -11.72 -4.21 -26.97
N LEU A 299 -11.95 -2.92 -27.00
CA LEU A 299 -13.23 -2.31 -27.44
C LEU A 299 -13.49 -2.58 -28.92
N LEU A 300 -12.49 -2.45 -29.79
CA LEU A 300 -12.60 -2.79 -31.21
C LEU A 300 -12.90 -4.27 -31.39
N PHE A 301 -12.22 -5.14 -30.64
CA PHE A 301 -12.43 -6.57 -30.70
C PHE A 301 -13.86 -6.96 -30.30
N ALA A 302 -14.40 -6.33 -29.24
CA ALA A 302 -15.79 -6.52 -28.86
C ALA A 302 -16.75 -6.04 -29.96
N GLY A 303 -16.55 -4.81 -30.47
CA GLY A 303 -17.41 -4.23 -31.48
C GLY A 303 -17.42 -5.03 -32.80
N LEU A 304 -16.24 -5.46 -33.27
CA LEU A 304 -16.11 -6.26 -34.50
C LEU A 304 -16.71 -7.69 -34.39
N ASN A 305 -16.84 -8.19 -33.16
CA ASN A 305 -17.56 -9.43 -32.88
C ASN A 305 -19.08 -9.23 -32.68
N GLY A 306 -19.60 -8.02 -32.93
CA GLY A 306 -21.03 -7.69 -32.82
C GLY A 306 -21.54 -7.43 -31.40
N TYR A 307 -20.63 -7.18 -30.46
CA TYR A 307 -20.93 -6.87 -29.07
C TYR A 307 -20.68 -5.40 -28.74
N GLN A 308 -21.14 -4.98 -27.56
CA GLN A 308 -20.85 -3.66 -27.04
C GLN A 308 -19.71 -3.69 -26.03
N GLY A 309 -18.86 -2.64 -26.09
CA GLY A 309 -17.83 -2.35 -25.09
C GLY A 309 -18.06 -0.98 -24.46
N ALA A 310 -17.98 -0.90 -23.12
CA ALA A 310 -18.12 0.35 -22.38
C ALA A 310 -16.79 0.76 -21.73
N LEU A 311 -16.37 2.02 -21.92
CA LEU A 311 -15.20 2.61 -21.26
C LEU A 311 -15.65 3.70 -20.28
N MET A 312 -15.39 3.47 -19.00
CA MET A 312 -15.70 4.40 -17.93
C MET A 312 -14.46 5.22 -17.55
N ALA A 313 -14.56 6.53 -17.68
CA ALA A 313 -13.51 7.49 -17.30
C ALA A 313 -13.91 8.25 -16.02
N PRO A 314 -12.93 8.67 -15.20
CA PRO A 314 -13.20 9.33 -13.91
C PRO A 314 -13.76 10.76 -14.05
N THR A 315 -13.51 11.43 -15.15
CA THR A 315 -13.97 12.80 -15.41
C THR A 315 -14.61 12.93 -16.78
N GLU A 316 -15.49 13.93 -16.95
CA GLU A 316 -16.15 14.18 -18.23
C GLU A 316 -15.14 14.63 -19.32
N VAL A 317 -14.13 15.38 -18.90
CA VAL A 317 -13.06 15.84 -19.80
C VAL A 317 -12.31 14.65 -20.39
N LEU A 318 -11.93 13.68 -19.54
CA LEU A 318 -11.22 12.49 -20.00
C LEU A 318 -12.14 11.59 -20.84
N ALA A 319 -13.41 11.48 -20.49
CA ALA A 319 -14.40 10.75 -21.29
C ALA A 319 -14.54 11.34 -22.69
N ARG A 320 -14.62 12.68 -22.82
CA ARG A 320 -14.65 13.38 -24.10
C ARG A 320 -13.37 13.15 -24.90
N GLN A 321 -12.21 13.26 -24.26
CA GLN A 321 -10.92 13.01 -24.91
C GLN A 321 -10.81 11.59 -25.47
N HIS A 322 -11.22 10.59 -24.68
CA HIS A 322 -11.28 9.20 -25.17
C HIS A 322 -12.27 9.05 -26.33
N PHE A 323 -13.44 9.67 -26.22
CA PHE A 323 -14.46 9.62 -27.27
C PHE A 323 -13.95 10.22 -28.60
N GLU A 324 -13.41 11.44 -28.57
CA GLU A 324 -12.88 12.08 -29.79
C GLU A 324 -11.72 11.25 -30.38
N ASN A 325 -10.77 10.80 -29.54
CA ASN A 325 -9.65 10.00 -30.02
C ASN A 325 -10.11 8.67 -30.65
N ILE A 326 -11.09 7.99 -30.06
CA ILE A 326 -11.60 6.73 -30.60
C ILE A 326 -12.40 6.99 -31.87
N LYS A 327 -13.22 8.03 -31.91
CA LYS A 327 -13.97 8.43 -33.08
C LYS A 327 -13.05 8.76 -34.26
N ASP A 328 -12.01 9.57 -34.02
CA ASP A 328 -11.00 9.90 -35.04
C ASP A 328 -10.28 8.64 -35.56
N MET A 329 -9.96 7.69 -34.67
CA MET A 329 -9.40 6.39 -35.07
C MET A 329 -10.36 5.59 -35.94
N LEU A 330 -11.63 5.49 -35.58
CA LEU A 330 -12.65 4.76 -36.36
C LEU A 330 -12.79 5.36 -37.77
N GLU A 331 -12.81 6.68 -37.88
CA GLU A 331 -12.90 7.40 -39.17
C GLU A 331 -11.60 7.22 -39.97
N GLN A 332 -10.45 7.45 -39.36
CA GLN A 332 -9.13 7.41 -40.04
C GLN A 332 -8.83 6.02 -40.60
N TYR A 333 -9.14 4.97 -39.84
CA TYR A 333 -8.86 3.58 -40.24
C TYR A 333 -10.06 2.87 -40.86
N GLN A 334 -11.15 3.62 -41.13
CA GLN A 334 -12.37 3.12 -41.79
C GLN A 334 -12.97 1.88 -41.12
N ILE A 335 -12.97 1.87 -39.76
CA ILE A 335 -13.55 0.78 -38.99
C ILE A 335 -15.06 1.04 -38.85
N PRO A 336 -15.93 0.08 -39.28
CA PRO A 336 -17.39 0.28 -39.35
C PRO A 336 -18.07 0.10 -37.97
N LEU A 337 -17.64 0.84 -36.97
CA LEU A 337 -18.21 0.80 -35.62
C LEU A 337 -18.69 2.18 -35.19
N GLY A 338 -19.82 2.22 -34.48
CA GLY A 338 -20.35 3.42 -33.87
C GLY A 338 -19.78 3.66 -32.48
N ALA A 339 -19.37 4.91 -32.20
CA ALA A 339 -18.98 5.36 -30.86
C ALA A 339 -20.01 6.33 -30.28
N GLU A 340 -20.31 6.22 -28.99
CA GLU A 340 -21.25 7.09 -28.29
C GLU A 340 -20.65 7.65 -27.01
N LEU A 341 -20.91 8.94 -26.73
CA LEU A 341 -20.53 9.60 -25.48
C LEU A 341 -21.74 9.70 -24.55
N LEU A 342 -21.58 9.33 -23.27
CA LEU A 342 -22.61 9.47 -22.25
C LEU A 342 -22.04 10.07 -20.96
N THR A 343 -22.32 11.37 -20.72
CA THR A 343 -21.85 12.11 -19.54
C THR A 343 -22.96 12.78 -18.77
N GLY A 344 -22.66 13.23 -17.55
CA GLY A 344 -23.62 13.89 -16.67
C GLY A 344 -24.11 15.24 -17.18
N SER A 345 -23.25 16.03 -17.83
CA SER A 345 -23.53 17.40 -18.30
C SER A 345 -24.29 17.50 -19.62
N MET A 346 -24.47 16.39 -20.36
CA MET A 346 -25.20 16.39 -21.63
C MET A 346 -26.64 16.86 -21.46
N LYS A 347 -27.17 17.56 -22.47
CA LYS A 347 -28.59 17.99 -22.50
C LYS A 347 -29.52 16.80 -22.53
N ALA A 348 -30.72 16.96 -21.97
CA ALA A 348 -31.73 15.89 -21.87
C ALA A 348 -32.10 15.25 -23.22
N LYS A 349 -32.11 16.05 -24.30
CA LYS A 349 -32.36 15.55 -25.67
C LYS A 349 -31.22 14.67 -26.14
N GLU A 350 -29.98 15.14 -26.03
CA GLU A 350 -28.76 14.41 -26.43
C GLU A 350 -28.67 13.08 -25.67
N LYS A 351 -28.88 13.10 -24.32
CA LYS A 351 -28.90 11.87 -23.52
C LYS A 351 -29.94 10.86 -23.99
N ARG A 352 -31.14 11.34 -24.32
CA ARG A 352 -32.20 10.44 -24.78
C ARG A 352 -31.84 9.79 -26.12
N GLU A 353 -31.24 10.54 -27.04
CA GLU A 353 -30.78 10.03 -28.32
C GLU A 353 -29.63 9.03 -28.14
N ALA A 354 -28.67 9.32 -27.23
CA ALA A 354 -27.60 8.43 -26.89
C ALA A 354 -28.11 7.10 -26.26
N TYR A 355 -29.07 7.18 -25.32
CA TYR A 355 -29.68 5.98 -24.75
C TYR A 355 -30.36 5.12 -25.84
N ALA A 356 -31.09 5.74 -26.79
CA ALA A 356 -31.74 5.00 -27.87
C ALA A 356 -30.71 4.28 -28.77
N ARG A 357 -29.58 4.90 -29.12
CA ARG A 357 -28.53 4.26 -29.93
C ARG A 357 -27.78 3.17 -29.18
N ILE A 358 -27.63 3.30 -27.86
CA ILE A 358 -27.04 2.24 -27.02
C ILE A 358 -27.98 1.04 -26.92
N GLU A 359 -29.26 1.28 -26.65
CA GLU A 359 -30.27 0.23 -26.52
C GLU A 359 -30.55 -0.51 -27.83
N SER A 360 -30.52 0.19 -28.97
CA SER A 360 -30.64 -0.43 -30.29
C SER A 360 -29.44 -1.24 -30.76
N GLY A 361 -28.26 -1.06 -30.14
CA GLY A 361 -27.01 -1.67 -30.56
C GLY A 361 -26.33 -0.94 -31.74
N GLU A 362 -26.86 0.23 -32.17
CA GLU A 362 -26.20 1.06 -33.20
C GLU A 362 -24.81 1.53 -32.77
N SER A 363 -24.64 1.84 -31.49
CA SER A 363 -23.35 2.19 -30.91
C SER A 363 -22.68 0.97 -30.28
N SER A 364 -21.52 0.57 -30.83
CA SER A 364 -20.75 -0.58 -30.35
C SER A 364 -19.75 -0.18 -29.26
N ILE A 365 -19.25 1.07 -29.24
CA ILE A 365 -18.29 1.57 -28.27
C ILE A 365 -18.93 2.73 -27.49
N ILE A 366 -19.09 2.56 -26.19
CA ILE A 366 -19.75 3.52 -25.33
C ILE A 366 -18.72 4.08 -24.33
N ILE A 367 -18.51 5.40 -24.37
CA ILE A 367 -17.56 6.08 -23.49
C ILE A 367 -18.32 7.02 -22.56
N GLY A 368 -17.98 7.05 -21.29
CA GLY A 368 -18.66 7.97 -20.39
C GLY A 368 -18.13 7.96 -18.96
N THR A 369 -18.88 8.61 -18.09
CA THR A 369 -18.62 8.68 -16.65
C THR A 369 -19.64 7.83 -15.88
N HIS A 370 -19.99 8.23 -14.66
CA HIS A 370 -21.05 7.60 -13.86
C HIS A 370 -22.41 7.49 -14.57
N ALA A 371 -22.62 8.21 -15.65
CA ALA A 371 -23.84 8.10 -16.46
C ALA A 371 -24.02 6.68 -17.03
N LEU A 372 -22.93 5.95 -17.28
CA LEU A 372 -22.94 4.58 -17.80
C LEU A 372 -23.60 3.56 -16.85
N ILE A 373 -23.56 3.81 -15.54
CA ILE A 373 -24.13 2.90 -14.52
C ILE A 373 -25.56 3.28 -14.10
N GLN A 374 -26.10 4.41 -14.59
CA GLN A 374 -27.47 4.82 -14.28
C GLN A 374 -28.50 3.81 -14.82
N GLU A 375 -29.62 3.64 -14.14
CA GLU A 375 -30.69 2.69 -14.51
C GLU A 375 -31.18 2.86 -15.96
N LYS A 376 -31.19 4.09 -16.44
CA LYS A 376 -31.64 4.44 -17.80
C LYS A 376 -30.66 4.00 -18.92
N ALA A 377 -29.44 3.70 -18.59
CA ALA A 377 -28.49 3.16 -19.55
C ALA A 377 -28.75 1.65 -19.72
N ILE A 378 -29.50 1.28 -20.74
CA ILE A 378 -29.79 -0.09 -21.12
C ILE A 378 -28.91 -0.45 -22.30
N TYR A 379 -28.13 -1.53 -22.16
CA TYR A 379 -27.24 -2.01 -23.19
C TYR A 379 -27.90 -3.14 -23.98
N HIS A 380 -27.67 -3.16 -25.30
CA HIS A 380 -28.17 -4.22 -26.16
C HIS A 380 -27.47 -5.54 -25.88
N ASN A 381 -26.12 -5.51 -25.88
CA ASN A 381 -25.31 -6.72 -25.68
C ASN A 381 -23.90 -6.33 -25.16
N LEU A 382 -23.80 -5.89 -23.91
CA LEU A 382 -22.55 -5.45 -23.29
C LEU A 382 -21.66 -6.63 -22.95
N ALA A 383 -20.52 -6.78 -23.65
CA ALA A 383 -19.58 -7.89 -23.48
C ALA A 383 -18.25 -7.48 -22.86
N LEU A 384 -17.89 -6.19 -22.90
CA LEU A 384 -16.63 -5.69 -22.32
C LEU A 384 -16.90 -4.41 -21.53
N VAL A 385 -16.40 -4.38 -20.31
CA VAL A 385 -16.34 -3.21 -19.43
C VAL A 385 -14.90 -2.84 -19.19
N VAL A 386 -14.53 -1.60 -19.53
CA VAL A 386 -13.21 -1.02 -19.27
C VAL A 386 -13.36 0.10 -18.25
N THR A 387 -12.55 0.08 -17.19
CA THR A 387 -12.48 1.18 -16.20
C THR A 387 -11.08 1.77 -16.18
N ASP A 388 -10.97 3.08 -16.35
CA ASP A 388 -9.70 3.80 -16.29
C ASP A 388 -9.50 4.43 -14.90
N GLU A 389 -8.26 4.47 -14.40
CA GLU A 389 -7.86 5.04 -13.11
C GLU A 389 -8.64 4.47 -11.90
N GLN A 390 -8.53 3.15 -11.69
CA GLN A 390 -9.30 2.38 -10.70
C GLN A 390 -9.34 2.97 -9.28
N HIS A 391 -8.25 3.58 -8.79
CA HIS A 391 -8.21 4.10 -7.42
C HIS A 391 -9.20 5.24 -7.14
N ARG A 392 -9.86 5.77 -8.17
CA ARG A 392 -10.94 6.77 -8.07
C ARG A 392 -12.34 6.19 -8.18
N PHE A 393 -12.46 4.93 -8.61
CA PHE A 393 -13.71 4.20 -8.67
C PHE A 393 -13.75 3.13 -7.58
N GLY A 394 -14.77 3.15 -6.74
CA GLY A 394 -14.99 2.08 -5.76
C GLY A 394 -15.32 0.74 -6.46
N VAL A 395 -15.01 -0.39 -5.79
CA VAL A 395 -15.36 -1.75 -6.25
C VAL A 395 -16.87 -1.83 -6.63
N LYS A 396 -17.74 -1.18 -5.85
CA LYS A 396 -19.19 -1.13 -6.10
C LYS A 396 -19.56 -0.55 -7.47
N GLN A 397 -18.87 0.46 -7.98
CA GLN A 397 -19.18 1.08 -9.27
C GLN A 397 -18.83 0.16 -10.44
N ARG A 398 -17.72 -0.58 -10.32
CA ARG A 398 -17.32 -1.62 -11.28
C ARG A 398 -18.37 -2.74 -11.33
N GLU A 399 -18.79 -3.22 -10.17
CA GLU A 399 -19.83 -4.25 -10.04
C GLU A 399 -21.17 -3.79 -10.62
N MET A 400 -21.55 -2.53 -10.38
CA MET A 400 -22.78 -1.95 -10.94
C MET A 400 -22.74 -1.88 -12.47
N LEU A 401 -21.58 -1.56 -13.09
CA LEU A 401 -21.44 -1.53 -14.55
C LEU A 401 -21.39 -2.95 -15.13
N ALA A 402 -20.69 -3.86 -14.49
CA ALA A 402 -20.69 -5.28 -14.86
C ALA A 402 -22.09 -5.90 -14.76
N GLY A 403 -22.87 -5.50 -13.76
CA GLY A 403 -24.27 -5.93 -13.61
C GLY A 403 -25.24 -5.43 -14.70
N LYS A 404 -24.82 -4.51 -15.56
CA LYS A 404 -25.61 -4.04 -16.73
C LYS A 404 -25.58 -5.01 -17.92
N GLY A 405 -24.60 -5.89 -17.97
CA GLY A 405 -24.45 -6.92 -19.01
C GLY A 405 -24.78 -8.32 -18.48
N ASN A 406 -24.71 -9.29 -19.36
CA ASN A 406 -24.82 -10.70 -19.00
C ASN A 406 -23.43 -11.28 -18.76
N LEU A 407 -22.82 -10.98 -17.60
CA LEU A 407 -21.46 -11.36 -17.24
C LEU A 407 -20.40 -10.87 -18.25
N PRO A 408 -20.27 -9.54 -18.45
CA PRO A 408 -19.28 -9.00 -19.38
C PRO A 408 -17.86 -9.23 -18.87
N HIS A 409 -16.89 -9.28 -19.79
CA HIS A 409 -15.48 -9.22 -19.48
C HIS A 409 -15.13 -7.89 -18.80
N ILE A 410 -14.24 -7.90 -17.83
CA ILE A 410 -13.83 -6.73 -17.05
C ILE A 410 -12.34 -6.45 -17.28
N LEU A 411 -12.05 -5.25 -17.76
CA LEU A 411 -10.71 -4.71 -17.89
C LEU A 411 -10.57 -3.49 -16.99
N VAL A 412 -9.61 -3.53 -16.11
CA VAL A 412 -9.27 -2.43 -15.21
C VAL A 412 -7.92 -1.86 -15.59
N MET A 413 -7.79 -0.55 -15.69
CA MET A 413 -6.51 0.11 -15.94
C MET A 413 -6.05 0.92 -14.73
N SER A 414 -4.76 0.87 -14.43
CA SER A 414 -4.15 1.70 -13.39
C SER A 414 -2.89 2.37 -13.89
N ALA A 415 -2.80 3.70 -13.73
CA ALA A 415 -1.60 4.46 -13.99
C ALA A 415 -0.67 4.56 -12.77
N THR A 416 -1.12 4.09 -11.60
CA THR A 416 -0.22 3.92 -10.47
C THR A 416 0.54 2.61 -10.64
N PRO A 417 1.86 2.66 -10.83
CA PRO A 417 2.66 1.46 -10.77
C PRO A 417 2.65 0.98 -9.31
N ILE A 418 1.96 -0.13 -9.08
CA ILE A 418 1.93 -0.80 -7.78
C ILE A 418 2.92 -1.96 -7.87
N PRO A 419 3.83 -2.14 -6.93
CA PRO A 419 4.71 -3.31 -6.94
C PRO A 419 3.92 -4.60 -7.13
N ARG A 420 4.40 -5.52 -7.98
CA ARG A 420 3.70 -6.78 -8.30
C ARG A 420 3.20 -7.53 -7.07
N THR A 421 4.03 -7.56 -6.05
CA THR A 421 3.74 -8.20 -4.76
C THR A 421 2.52 -7.60 -4.07
N LEU A 422 2.40 -6.28 -4.08
CA LEU A 422 1.25 -5.59 -3.51
C LEU A 422 0.00 -5.73 -4.41
N GLY A 423 0.21 -5.78 -5.73
CA GLY A 423 -0.86 -6.03 -6.70
C GLY A 423 -1.59 -7.35 -6.45
N ILE A 424 -0.86 -8.42 -6.13
CA ILE A 424 -1.43 -9.73 -5.79
C ILE A 424 -2.37 -9.66 -4.59
N ILE A 425 -2.03 -8.81 -3.62
CA ILE A 425 -2.82 -8.65 -2.39
C ILE A 425 -4.03 -7.76 -2.59
N LEU A 426 -3.84 -6.61 -3.25
CA LEU A 426 -4.89 -5.60 -3.42
C LEU A 426 -5.93 -5.98 -4.47
N TYR A 427 -5.54 -6.78 -5.44
CA TYR A 427 -6.34 -7.14 -6.61
C TYR A 427 -6.32 -8.65 -6.87
N GLY A 428 -6.32 -9.45 -5.82
CA GLY A 428 -6.28 -10.91 -5.91
C GLY A 428 -7.46 -11.52 -6.66
N ASP A 429 -8.52 -10.73 -6.86
CA ASP A 429 -9.69 -11.05 -7.70
C ASP A 429 -9.44 -10.80 -9.21
N LEU A 430 -8.34 -10.14 -9.59
CA LEU A 430 -8.01 -9.80 -10.97
C LEU A 430 -6.75 -10.52 -11.44
N ASP A 431 -6.68 -10.86 -12.72
CA ASP A 431 -5.43 -11.23 -13.38
C ASP A 431 -4.60 -9.99 -13.68
N ILE A 432 -3.32 -10.01 -13.35
CA ILE A 432 -2.46 -8.85 -13.48
C ILE A 432 -1.58 -8.97 -14.74
N SER A 433 -1.75 -8.04 -15.67
CA SER A 433 -0.83 -7.82 -16.79
C SER A 433 -0.10 -6.50 -16.65
N VAL A 434 1.22 -6.51 -16.83
CA VAL A 434 2.08 -5.34 -16.63
C VAL A 434 2.66 -4.87 -17.96
N ILE A 435 2.51 -3.56 -18.25
CA ILE A 435 3.21 -2.86 -19.33
C ILE A 435 4.44 -2.19 -18.69
N ASP A 436 5.55 -2.91 -18.72
CA ASP A 436 6.85 -2.53 -18.14
C ASP A 436 7.79 -1.82 -19.13
N GLU A 437 7.28 -1.47 -20.31
CA GLU A 437 8.02 -0.77 -21.34
C GLU A 437 7.36 0.59 -21.70
N LEU A 438 8.18 1.58 -21.96
CA LEU A 438 7.74 2.86 -22.52
C LEU A 438 7.91 2.87 -24.05
N PRO A 439 7.03 3.57 -24.82
CA PRO A 439 7.20 3.74 -26.25
C PRO A 439 8.57 4.34 -26.62
N LYS A 440 9.21 3.81 -27.68
CA LYS A 440 10.60 4.13 -28.08
C LYS A 440 10.87 5.61 -28.35
N ASN A 441 9.84 6.39 -28.71
CA ASN A 441 10.00 7.79 -29.09
C ASN A 441 9.84 8.77 -27.91
N ARG A 442 9.72 8.30 -26.68
CA ARG A 442 9.54 9.14 -25.51
C ARG A 442 10.89 9.60 -24.96
N LEU A 443 11.09 10.92 -24.88
CA LEU A 443 12.28 11.48 -24.24
C LEU A 443 12.19 11.38 -22.71
N PRO A 444 13.26 10.98 -22.00
CA PRO A 444 13.26 10.97 -20.54
C PRO A 444 13.10 12.39 -19.98
N ILE A 445 12.28 12.53 -18.95
CA ILE A 445 12.07 13.81 -18.27
C ILE A 445 13.33 14.16 -17.48
N LYS A 446 13.82 15.40 -17.62
CA LYS A 446 14.93 15.91 -16.81
C LYS A 446 14.40 16.44 -15.49
N ASN A 447 14.88 15.88 -14.40
CA ASN A 447 14.42 16.21 -13.06
C ASN A 447 15.47 17.06 -12.32
N CYS A 448 15.01 17.92 -11.41
CA CYS A 448 15.88 18.56 -10.42
C CYS A 448 15.13 18.79 -9.10
N VAL A 449 15.81 18.55 -7.98
CA VAL A 449 15.34 18.89 -6.63
C VAL A 449 16.13 20.11 -6.16
N VAL A 450 15.43 21.18 -5.84
CA VAL A 450 16.02 22.48 -5.52
C VAL A 450 15.34 23.11 -4.28
N ASP A 451 16.05 23.99 -3.61
CA ASP A 451 15.48 24.76 -2.50
C ASP A 451 14.68 25.99 -3.02
N THR A 452 13.92 26.60 -2.12
CA THR A 452 13.07 27.78 -2.43
C THR A 452 13.85 29.00 -2.93
N GLY A 453 15.16 29.10 -2.69
CA GLY A 453 16.03 30.15 -3.23
C GLY A 453 16.22 30.05 -4.75
N TYR A 454 15.90 28.92 -5.32
CA TYR A 454 15.99 28.70 -6.77
C TYR A 454 14.80 29.29 -7.56
N ARG A 455 13.70 29.71 -6.89
CA ARG A 455 12.49 30.23 -7.56
C ARG A 455 12.75 31.27 -8.65
N PRO A 456 13.58 32.31 -8.46
CA PRO A 456 13.82 33.28 -9.52
C PRO A 456 14.37 32.65 -10.81
N LYS A 457 15.26 31.67 -10.67
CA LYS A 457 15.82 30.94 -11.82
C LYS A 457 14.77 30.03 -12.49
N ALA A 458 13.91 29.40 -11.69
CA ALA A 458 12.81 28.58 -12.19
C ALA A 458 11.81 29.44 -12.99
N TYR A 459 11.45 30.62 -12.50
CA TYR A 459 10.56 31.55 -13.23
C TYR A 459 11.19 32.07 -14.52
N GLU A 460 12.49 32.38 -14.51
CA GLU A 460 13.22 32.74 -15.74
C GLU A 460 13.22 31.58 -16.77
N PHE A 461 13.39 30.34 -16.27
CA PHE A 461 13.33 29.13 -17.09
C PHE A 461 11.93 28.94 -17.71
N ILE A 462 10.86 29.11 -16.91
CA ILE A 462 9.47 29.07 -17.40
C ILE A 462 9.26 30.12 -18.48
N ARG A 463 9.71 31.37 -18.28
CA ARG A 463 9.64 32.44 -19.26
C ARG A 463 10.30 32.05 -20.58
N LYS A 464 11.50 31.45 -20.52
CA LYS A 464 12.23 31.00 -21.73
C LYS A 464 11.46 29.86 -22.44
N GLN A 465 10.82 28.95 -21.72
CA GLN A 465 10.05 27.88 -22.33
C GLN A 465 8.75 28.40 -22.96
N VAL A 466 8.06 29.34 -22.32
CA VAL A 466 6.86 29.98 -22.87
C VAL A 466 7.22 30.79 -24.12
N ALA A 467 8.34 31.50 -24.13
CA ALA A 467 8.83 32.22 -25.32
C ALA A 467 9.11 31.30 -26.52
N GLN A 468 9.36 30.00 -26.27
CA GLN A 468 9.48 28.96 -27.31
C GLN A 468 8.13 28.35 -27.71
N GLY A 469 7.02 28.90 -27.22
CA GLY A 469 5.65 28.41 -27.45
C GLY A 469 5.26 27.20 -26.62
N ARG A 470 5.98 26.92 -25.53
CA ARG A 470 5.68 25.79 -24.60
C ARG A 470 4.75 26.25 -23.52
N GLN A 471 4.15 25.23 -22.84
CA GLN A 471 3.26 25.42 -21.68
C GLN A 471 3.85 24.82 -20.42
N CYS A 472 3.45 25.36 -19.29
CA CYS A 472 3.98 24.98 -18.00
C CYS A 472 2.87 24.73 -16.98
N TYR A 473 3.07 23.72 -16.13
CA TYR A 473 2.29 23.52 -14.91
C TYR A 473 3.07 24.01 -13.69
N VAL A 474 2.36 24.62 -12.75
CA VAL A 474 2.88 24.91 -11.40
C VAL A 474 1.93 24.31 -10.39
N ILE A 475 2.42 23.38 -9.59
CA ILE A 475 1.60 22.64 -8.63
C ILE A 475 1.88 23.15 -7.23
N CYS A 476 0.81 23.57 -6.54
CA CYS A 476 0.84 23.95 -5.14
C CYS A 476 0.27 22.83 -4.26
N PRO A 477 0.87 22.51 -3.09
CA PRO A 477 0.35 21.50 -2.19
C PRO A 477 -0.98 21.91 -1.57
N MET A 478 -1.79 20.95 -1.21
CA MET A 478 -2.98 21.14 -0.37
C MET A 478 -2.55 21.55 1.05
N VAL A 479 -3.28 22.45 1.68
CA VAL A 479 -3.07 22.88 3.07
C VAL A 479 -4.12 22.19 3.94
N GLU A 480 -3.70 21.42 4.93
CA GLU A 480 -4.56 20.55 5.76
C GLU A 480 -5.65 21.29 6.57
N GLU A 481 -5.58 22.63 6.74
CA GLU A 481 -6.44 23.35 7.67
C GLU A 481 -7.85 23.69 7.15
N SER A 482 -8.05 23.88 5.86
CA SER A 482 -9.38 23.91 5.21
C SER A 482 -9.26 23.98 3.67
N GLU A 483 -10.21 23.36 2.96
CA GLU A 483 -10.34 23.50 1.50
C GLU A 483 -10.54 24.96 1.02
N ALA A 484 -10.95 25.87 1.93
CA ALA A 484 -11.08 27.31 1.64
C ALA A 484 -9.73 27.99 1.50
N MET A 485 -8.79 27.68 2.40
CA MET A 485 -7.43 28.20 2.38
C MET A 485 -6.61 27.68 1.19
N GLU A 486 -6.91 26.48 0.71
CA GLU A 486 -6.28 25.93 -0.50
C GLU A 486 -6.58 26.75 -1.74
N ALA A 487 -7.85 27.11 -1.92
CA ALA A 487 -8.29 27.91 -3.07
C ALA A 487 -7.64 29.31 -3.02
N GLU A 488 -7.61 29.94 -1.88
CA GLU A 488 -6.96 31.26 -1.68
C GLU A 488 -5.46 31.17 -1.98
N ASN A 489 -4.74 30.17 -1.45
CA ASN A 489 -3.31 29.99 -1.72
C ASN A 489 -2.96 29.81 -3.21
N VAL A 490 -3.79 29.12 -3.98
CA VAL A 490 -3.57 28.93 -5.41
C VAL A 490 -3.83 30.19 -6.19
N ILE A 491 -4.86 30.96 -5.82
CA ILE A 491 -5.21 32.24 -6.42
C ILE A 491 -4.11 33.28 -6.16
N ASP A 492 -3.71 33.45 -4.88
CA ASP A 492 -2.63 34.37 -4.49
C ASP A 492 -1.31 34.03 -5.20
N TYR A 493 -0.99 32.73 -5.30
CA TYR A 493 0.20 32.30 -6.03
C TYR A 493 0.09 32.59 -7.51
N CYS A 494 -1.08 32.42 -8.12
CA CYS A 494 -1.34 32.73 -9.52
C CYS A 494 -1.16 34.23 -9.81
N GLU A 495 -1.70 35.11 -8.94
CA GLU A 495 -1.54 36.56 -9.05
C GLU A 495 -0.06 36.96 -8.93
N MET A 496 0.64 36.50 -7.91
CA MET A 496 2.07 36.76 -7.73
C MET A 496 2.90 36.27 -8.91
N LEU A 497 2.58 35.10 -9.46
CA LEU A 497 3.30 34.52 -10.58
C LEU A 497 3.01 35.30 -11.87
N SER A 498 1.77 35.78 -12.10
CA SER A 498 1.37 36.58 -13.22
C SER A 498 2.15 37.91 -13.23
N GLU A 499 2.21 38.61 -12.10
CA GLU A 499 3.02 39.83 -11.94
C GLU A 499 4.51 39.56 -12.21
N THR A 500 5.02 38.41 -11.69
CA THR A 500 6.44 38.07 -11.87
C THR A 500 6.79 37.73 -13.33
N LEU A 501 5.92 37.02 -14.05
CA LEU A 501 6.16 36.58 -15.41
C LEU A 501 5.90 37.73 -16.45
N GLY A 502 5.03 38.67 -16.10
CA GLY A 502 4.67 39.84 -16.91
C GLY A 502 3.49 39.59 -17.86
N ASP A 503 2.86 40.68 -18.32
CA ASP A 503 1.58 40.68 -19.04
C ASP A 503 1.55 39.91 -20.37
N SER A 504 2.70 39.55 -20.91
CA SER A 504 2.80 38.79 -22.16
C SER A 504 2.53 37.27 -21.99
N ILE A 505 2.41 36.78 -20.75
CA ILE A 505 2.20 35.38 -20.44
C ILE A 505 0.87 35.24 -19.72
N ASN A 506 -0.06 34.48 -20.31
CA ASN A 506 -1.35 34.24 -19.72
C ASN A 506 -1.22 33.13 -18.66
N VAL A 507 -1.38 33.52 -17.39
CA VAL A 507 -1.37 32.64 -16.23
C VAL A 507 -2.81 32.44 -15.75
N SER A 508 -3.21 31.23 -15.47
CA SER A 508 -4.52 30.91 -14.91
C SER A 508 -4.40 29.89 -13.80
N PHE A 509 -5.46 29.69 -13.04
CA PHE A 509 -5.48 28.76 -11.92
C PHE A 509 -6.57 27.70 -12.05
N LEU A 510 -6.35 26.56 -11.35
CA LEU A 510 -7.28 25.44 -11.25
C LEU A 510 -7.23 24.84 -9.85
N HIS A 511 -8.38 24.74 -9.18
CA HIS A 511 -8.48 24.11 -7.86
C HIS A 511 -9.78 23.31 -7.68
N GLY A 512 -9.82 22.46 -6.64
CA GLY A 512 -10.91 21.51 -6.40
C GLY A 512 -12.31 22.12 -6.27
N LYS A 513 -12.42 23.33 -5.73
CA LYS A 513 -13.70 24.03 -5.47
C LYS A 513 -14.35 24.68 -6.69
N MET A 514 -13.64 24.83 -7.79
CA MET A 514 -14.25 25.36 -9.02
C MET A 514 -15.37 24.41 -9.48
N LYS A 515 -16.43 25.00 -10.05
CA LYS A 515 -17.49 24.21 -10.70
C LYS A 515 -16.89 23.41 -11.86
N GLU A 516 -17.43 22.23 -12.13
CA GLU A 516 -16.92 21.38 -13.22
C GLU A 516 -16.83 22.11 -14.55
N LYS A 517 -17.85 22.91 -14.88
CA LYS A 517 -17.86 23.72 -16.11
C LYS A 517 -16.72 24.72 -16.18
N GLU A 518 -16.37 25.37 -15.07
CA GLU A 518 -15.26 26.32 -14.99
C GLU A 518 -13.91 25.59 -15.15
N LYS A 519 -13.79 24.41 -14.53
CA LYS A 519 -12.60 23.54 -14.70
C LYS A 519 -12.41 23.13 -16.15
N ASP A 520 -13.49 22.74 -16.82
CA ASP A 520 -13.50 22.34 -18.22
C ASP A 520 -13.09 23.51 -19.13
N GLU A 521 -13.61 24.71 -18.87
CA GLU A 521 -13.26 25.92 -19.64
C GLU A 521 -11.77 26.24 -19.53
N VAL A 522 -11.21 26.24 -18.30
CA VAL A 522 -9.77 26.50 -18.06
C VAL A 522 -8.91 25.42 -18.73
N MET A 523 -9.26 24.15 -18.57
CA MET A 523 -8.49 23.05 -19.15
C MET A 523 -8.54 23.05 -20.69
N ASN A 524 -9.68 23.39 -21.29
CA ASN A 524 -9.82 23.55 -22.73
C ASN A 524 -8.98 24.72 -23.27
N ALA A 525 -9.00 25.87 -22.58
CA ALA A 525 -8.17 27.03 -22.93
C ALA A 525 -6.67 26.70 -22.81
N PHE A 526 -6.27 25.94 -21.78
CA PHE A 526 -4.91 25.44 -21.63
C PHE A 526 -4.55 24.45 -22.75
N GLY A 527 -5.42 23.52 -23.11
CA GLY A 527 -5.21 22.58 -24.22
C GLY A 527 -5.03 23.28 -25.56
N LYS A 528 -5.70 24.43 -25.80
CA LYS A 528 -5.59 25.25 -27.00
C LYS A 528 -4.41 26.22 -26.97
N ASN A 529 -3.58 26.23 -25.93
CA ASN A 529 -2.48 27.17 -25.72
C ASN A 529 -2.92 28.63 -25.55
N GLU A 530 -4.17 28.88 -25.18
CA GLU A 530 -4.67 30.22 -24.80
C GLU A 530 -4.13 30.63 -23.42
N ILE A 531 -3.83 29.65 -22.56
CA ILE A 531 -3.16 29.77 -21.27
C ILE A 531 -1.78 29.11 -21.39
N GLN A 532 -0.71 29.82 -21.03
CA GLN A 532 0.66 29.31 -21.11
C GLN A 532 1.17 28.73 -19.81
N VAL A 533 0.68 29.22 -18.66
CA VAL A 533 1.06 28.72 -17.34
C VAL A 533 -0.20 28.42 -16.53
N LEU A 534 -0.34 27.18 -16.07
CA LEU A 534 -1.46 26.76 -15.26
C LEU A 534 -0.99 26.46 -13.83
N VAL A 535 -1.44 27.28 -12.87
CA VAL A 535 -1.22 27.07 -11.43
C VAL A 535 -2.34 26.19 -10.89
N SER A 536 -2.01 25.08 -10.24
CA SER A 536 -3.05 24.13 -9.80
C SER A 536 -2.70 23.45 -8.49
N THR A 537 -3.73 22.93 -7.81
CA THR A 537 -3.58 21.89 -6.80
C THR A 537 -3.39 20.52 -7.47
N THR A 538 -3.42 19.45 -6.71
CA THR A 538 -3.37 18.04 -7.19
C THR A 538 -4.51 17.66 -8.16
N VAL A 539 -5.50 18.51 -8.35
CA VAL A 539 -6.64 18.28 -9.27
C VAL A 539 -6.18 18.00 -10.72
N VAL A 540 -5.02 18.54 -11.13
CA VAL A 540 -4.39 18.22 -12.43
C VAL A 540 -3.94 16.77 -12.56
N GLU A 541 -3.83 16.03 -11.47
CA GLU A 541 -3.50 14.60 -11.48
C GLU A 541 -4.47 13.77 -12.34
N VAL A 542 -5.70 14.27 -12.55
CA VAL A 542 -6.68 13.70 -13.49
C VAL A 542 -7.03 14.74 -14.53
N GLY A 543 -6.50 14.63 -15.71
CA GLY A 543 -6.80 15.65 -16.70
C GLY A 543 -6.34 15.33 -18.11
N ILE A 544 -6.57 16.32 -18.96
CA ILE A 544 -6.30 16.33 -20.37
C ILE A 544 -4.81 16.09 -20.63
N ASP A 545 -4.54 15.33 -21.68
CA ASP A 545 -3.21 15.22 -22.25
C ASP A 545 -2.88 16.51 -23.02
N VAL A 546 -1.86 17.24 -22.56
CA VAL A 546 -1.39 18.46 -23.23
C VAL A 546 0.06 18.24 -23.70
N PRO A 547 0.26 17.76 -24.94
CA PRO A 547 1.60 17.43 -25.46
C PRO A 547 2.57 18.60 -25.49
N ASN A 548 2.05 19.85 -25.54
CA ASN A 548 2.84 21.08 -25.55
C ASN A 548 3.31 21.50 -24.13
N ALA A 549 2.78 20.91 -23.06
CA ALA A 549 3.25 21.17 -21.71
C ALA A 549 4.57 20.45 -21.46
N THR A 550 5.66 21.21 -21.34
CA THR A 550 7.02 20.66 -21.21
C THR A 550 7.67 20.95 -19.87
N VAL A 551 7.10 21.79 -19.04
CA VAL A 551 7.62 22.10 -17.71
C VAL A 551 6.55 21.84 -16.66
N ILE A 552 6.94 21.16 -15.60
CA ILE A 552 6.16 21.09 -14.37
C ILE A 552 7.04 21.49 -13.18
N MET A 553 6.57 22.46 -12.42
CA MET A 553 7.19 22.87 -11.16
C MET A 553 6.26 22.51 -10.01
N ILE A 554 6.78 21.85 -8.99
CA ILE A 554 6.01 21.38 -7.83
C ILE A 554 6.56 22.04 -6.58
N GLU A 555 5.76 22.91 -5.97
CA GLU A 555 6.09 23.63 -4.74
C GLU A 555 5.91 22.72 -3.52
N ASN A 556 6.79 22.89 -2.53
CA ASN A 556 6.80 22.12 -1.29
C ASN A 556 6.66 20.61 -1.54
N ALA A 557 7.51 20.08 -2.43
CA ALA A 557 7.48 18.68 -2.86
C ALA A 557 7.58 17.68 -1.70
N GLU A 558 8.12 18.11 -0.54
CA GLU A 558 8.18 17.31 0.67
C GLU A 558 6.81 16.91 1.25
N ARG A 559 5.75 17.61 0.88
CA ARG A 559 4.37 17.33 1.34
C ARG A 559 3.67 16.25 0.52
N PHE A 560 4.22 15.86 -0.61
CA PHE A 560 3.64 14.84 -1.48
C PHE A 560 4.32 13.49 -1.29
N GLY A 561 3.60 12.41 -1.55
CA GLY A 561 4.20 11.09 -1.69
C GLY A 561 5.02 10.95 -2.97
N LEU A 562 6.00 10.05 -2.98
CA LEU A 562 6.83 9.81 -4.17
C LEU A 562 5.99 9.33 -5.36
N ALA A 563 5.05 8.43 -5.12
CA ALA A 563 4.12 7.93 -6.15
C ALA A 563 3.28 9.07 -6.74
N GLN A 564 2.80 10.00 -5.90
CA GLN A 564 2.03 11.16 -6.33
C GLN A 564 2.90 12.14 -7.12
N LEU A 565 4.13 12.42 -6.66
CA LEU A 565 5.09 13.25 -7.41
C LEU A 565 5.41 12.65 -8.78
N HIS A 566 5.51 11.31 -8.85
CA HIS A 566 5.72 10.61 -10.11
C HIS A 566 4.52 10.77 -11.06
N GLN A 567 3.29 10.68 -10.58
CA GLN A 567 2.08 10.90 -11.39
C GLN A 567 2.00 12.34 -11.90
N LEU A 568 2.27 13.33 -11.03
CA LEU A 568 2.34 14.74 -11.42
C LEU A 568 3.43 14.98 -12.49
N ARG A 569 4.62 14.39 -12.30
CA ARG A 569 5.70 14.44 -13.30
C ARG A 569 5.24 13.88 -14.66
N GLY A 570 4.43 12.83 -14.64
CA GLY A 570 3.87 12.20 -15.84
C GLY A 570 2.90 13.09 -16.63
N ARG A 571 2.53 14.29 -16.12
CA ARG A 571 1.73 15.28 -16.87
C ARG A 571 2.52 15.99 -17.96
N VAL A 572 3.83 15.91 -17.91
CA VAL A 572 4.72 16.38 -18.99
C VAL A 572 5.44 15.20 -19.65
N GLY A 573 6.16 15.45 -20.74
CA GLY A 573 6.87 14.41 -21.48
C GLY A 573 5.98 13.57 -22.40
N ARG A 574 4.86 14.12 -22.85
CA ARG A 574 3.91 13.47 -23.77
C ARG A 574 4.07 13.91 -25.23
N GLY A 575 4.85 14.95 -25.47
CA GLY A 575 5.15 15.45 -26.80
C GLY A 575 6.55 15.11 -27.28
N LYS A 576 6.92 15.65 -28.44
CA LYS A 576 8.24 15.47 -29.07
C LYS A 576 9.37 16.35 -28.49
N TYR A 577 9.05 17.19 -27.51
CA TYR A 577 9.99 18.15 -26.93
C TYR A 577 10.51 17.65 -25.59
N GLN A 578 11.77 18.05 -25.28
CA GLN A 578 12.35 17.76 -23.99
C GLN A 578 11.53 18.38 -22.86
N SER A 579 11.17 17.56 -21.86
CA SER A 579 10.40 18.00 -20.70
C SER A 579 11.22 18.03 -19.43
N TYR A 580 10.78 18.86 -18.49
CA TYR A 580 11.50 19.17 -17.25
C TYR A 580 10.54 19.13 -16.06
N CYS A 581 11.03 18.56 -14.95
CA CYS A 581 10.32 18.55 -13.68
C CYS A 581 11.18 19.20 -12.60
N ILE A 582 10.67 20.23 -11.94
CA ILE A 582 11.35 20.98 -10.88
C ILE A 582 10.63 20.70 -9.56
N PHE A 583 11.27 19.99 -8.66
CA PHE A 583 10.79 19.75 -7.30
C PHE A 583 11.36 20.78 -6.35
N MET A 584 10.51 21.69 -5.86
CA MET A 584 10.90 22.71 -4.89
C MET A 584 10.66 22.20 -3.47
N THR A 585 11.63 22.33 -2.57
CA THR A 585 11.50 21.96 -1.18
C THR A 585 11.94 23.06 -0.23
N ALA A 586 11.16 23.30 0.80
CA ALA A 586 11.53 24.19 1.91
C ALA A 586 12.27 23.44 3.02
N SER A 587 12.22 22.10 3.02
CA SER A 587 12.82 21.27 4.05
C SER A 587 14.34 21.19 3.90
N LYS A 588 15.06 21.37 5.00
CA LYS A 588 16.52 21.16 5.10
C LYS A 588 16.87 19.77 5.64
N SER A 589 15.87 18.94 5.98
CA SER A 589 16.07 17.59 6.50
C SER A 589 16.83 16.71 5.50
N LYS A 590 17.78 15.94 6.01
CA LYS A 590 18.53 14.97 5.21
C LYS A 590 17.63 13.88 4.65
N GLU A 591 16.68 13.41 5.47
CA GLU A 591 15.70 12.39 5.10
C GLU A 591 14.80 12.83 3.93
N THR A 592 14.34 14.10 3.96
CA THR A 592 13.55 14.67 2.85
C THR A 592 14.37 14.73 1.56
N LYS A 593 15.63 15.13 1.66
CA LYS A 593 16.51 15.21 0.48
C LYS A 593 16.75 13.82 -0.12
N GLU A 594 17.09 12.84 0.72
CA GLU A 594 17.31 11.45 0.30
C GLU A 594 16.03 10.89 -0.38
N ARG A 595 14.86 11.18 0.18
CA ARG A 595 13.57 10.76 -0.38
C ARG A 595 13.32 11.39 -1.75
N LEU A 596 13.45 12.69 -1.89
CA LEU A 596 13.22 13.39 -3.16
C LEU A 596 14.29 13.07 -4.21
N ASP A 597 15.50 12.73 -3.79
CA ASP A 597 16.62 12.38 -4.68
C ASP A 597 16.37 11.07 -5.47
N ILE A 598 15.50 10.19 -4.96
CA ILE A 598 15.01 9.02 -5.70
C ILE A 598 14.40 9.45 -7.06
N LEU A 599 13.66 10.56 -7.09
CA LEU A 599 13.04 11.10 -8.30
C LEU A 599 14.06 11.70 -9.29
N ASN A 600 15.22 12.14 -8.81
CA ASN A 600 16.32 12.57 -9.67
C ASN A 600 16.99 11.42 -10.41
N HIS A 601 17.11 10.26 -9.74
CA HIS A 601 17.88 9.13 -10.25
C HIS A 601 17.04 8.15 -11.07
N SER A 602 15.70 8.18 -10.94
CA SER A 602 14.83 7.25 -11.65
C SER A 602 13.62 7.92 -12.28
N ASN A 603 13.30 7.48 -13.50
CA ASN A 603 12.03 7.74 -14.17
C ASN A 603 11.11 6.50 -14.16
N ASP A 604 11.56 5.37 -13.58
CA ASP A 604 10.79 4.15 -13.48
C ASP A 604 9.77 4.26 -12.33
N GLY A 605 8.49 4.25 -12.70
CA GLY A 605 7.39 4.38 -11.75
C GLY A 605 7.27 3.19 -10.79
N PHE A 606 7.61 1.96 -11.21
CA PHE A 606 7.57 0.78 -10.36
C PHE A 606 8.66 0.84 -9.29
N PHE A 607 9.87 1.28 -9.67
CA PHE A 607 10.95 1.50 -8.73
C PHE A 607 10.57 2.60 -7.71
N ILE A 608 10.07 3.74 -8.18
CA ILE A 608 9.68 4.87 -7.32
C ILE A 608 8.56 4.46 -6.36
N ALA A 609 7.56 3.72 -6.83
CA ALA A 609 6.48 3.22 -5.97
C ALA A 609 6.99 2.23 -4.91
N SER A 610 7.95 1.37 -5.26
CA SER A 610 8.58 0.45 -4.31
C SER A 610 9.37 1.19 -3.23
N GLU A 611 10.09 2.25 -3.60
CA GLU A 611 10.83 3.10 -2.66
C GLU A 611 9.90 3.96 -1.78
N ASP A 612 8.82 4.52 -2.35
CA ASP A 612 7.79 5.25 -1.57
C ASP A 612 7.20 4.35 -0.48
N LEU A 613 6.92 3.13 -0.85
CA LEU A 613 6.39 2.10 0.00
C LEU A 613 7.37 1.72 1.13
N ARG A 614 8.65 1.51 0.78
CA ARG A 614 9.72 1.20 1.73
C ARG A 614 9.91 2.31 2.77
N LEU A 615 9.77 3.57 2.36
CA LEU A 615 10.01 4.73 3.22
C LEU A 615 8.82 5.05 4.14
N ARG A 616 7.58 4.87 3.69
CA ARG A 616 6.37 5.15 4.50
C ARG A 616 6.08 4.06 5.53
N GLY A 617 6.53 2.84 5.28
CA GLY A 617 6.15 1.68 6.09
C GLY A 617 4.69 1.24 5.86
N PRO A 618 4.27 0.13 6.50
CA PRO A 618 2.99 -0.54 6.20
C PRO A 618 1.74 0.20 6.70
N GLY A 619 1.90 1.30 7.48
CA GLY A 619 0.79 1.91 8.23
C GLY A 619 -0.11 2.88 7.45
N ASP A 620 0.40 3.55 6.41
CA ASP A 620 -0.23 4.75 5.83
C ASP A 620 -0.79 4.59 4.42
N LEU A 621 -0.60 3.45 3.79
CA LEU A 621 -1.05 3.21 2.44
C LEU A 621 -2.45 2.59 2.41
N PHE A 622 -3.40 3.30 1.91
CA PHE A 622 -4.72 2.83 1.45
C PHE A 622 -5.89 2.74 2.44
N GLY A 623 -5.82 3.19 3.68
CA GLY A 623 -6.96 2.97 4.58
C GLY A 623 -7.30 1.48 4.80
N ILE A 624 -6.39 0.55 4.44
CA ILE A 624 -6.56 -0.91 4.50
C ILE A 624 -6.84 -1.38 5.93
N ARG A 625 -6.41 -0.62 6.94
CA ARG A 625 -6.82 -0.86 8.33
C ARG A 625 -8.34 -0.76 8.56
N GLN A 626 -9.08 -0.17 7.62
CA GLN A 626 -10.55 -0.07 7.74
C GLN A 626 -11.29 -1.29 7.14
N SER A 627 -10.61 -2.14 6.36
CA SER A 627 -11.24 -3.29 5.70
C SER A 627 -11.01 -4.65 6.37
N GLY A 628 -10.23 -4.74 7.45
CA GLY A 628 -10.01 -6.00 8.21
C GLY A 628 -9.24 -7.11 7.46
N VAL A 629 -9.10 -7.01 6.15
CA VAL A 629 -8.64 -8.10 5.26
C VAL A 629 -7.12 -8.39 5.35
N LEU A 630 -6.30 -7.51 5.92
CA LEU A 630 -4.84 -7.62 5.92
C LEU A 630 -4.22 -7.57 7.33
N ASP A 631 -4.77 -8.32 8.28
CA ASP A 631 -4.17 -8.40 9.62
C ASP A 631 -3.20 -9.60 9.71
N PHE A 632 -2.02 -9.45 9.06
CA PHE A 632 -0.91 -10.40 9.23
C PHE A 632 -0.31 -10.25 10.63
N LYS A 633 -0.12 -11.37 11.32
CA LYS A 633 0.46 -11.38 12.68
C LYS A 633 1.99 -11.23 12.66
N VAL A 634 2.65 -11.74 11.63
CA VAL A 634 4.11 -11.84 11.52
C VAL A 634 4.63 -11.24 10.22
N ALA A 635 3.92 -11.43 9.13
CA ALA A 635 4.35 -11.01 7.80
C ALA A 635 4.23 -9.50 7.60
N ASP A 636 5.22 -8.94 6.91
CA ASP A 636 5.22 -7.56 6.42
C ASP A 636 5.34 -7.62 4.90
N VAL A 637 4.30 -7.17 4.21
CA VAL A 637 4.18 -7.24 2.74
C VAL A 637 5.38 -6.61 2.02
N PHE A 638 6.02 -5.64 2.65
CA PHE A 638 7.10 -4.85 2.06
C PHE A 638 8.47 -5.41 2.37
N GLN A 639 8.70 -5.72 3.64
CA GLN A 639 9.97 -6.30 4.07
C GLN A 639 10.14 -7.73 3.56
N ASP A 640 9.02 -8.45 3.42
CA ASP A 640 8.98 -9.86 3.06
C ASP A 640 8.53 -10.09 1.59
N ALA A 641 8.65 -9.07 0.72
CA ALA A 641 8.17 -9.10 -0.67
C ALA A 641 8.65 -10.33 -1.48
N LYS A 642 9.88 -10.78 -1.25
CA LYS A 642 10.42 -11.98 -1.90
C LYS A 642 9.71 -13.27 -1.43
N LEU A 643 9.39 -13.37 -0.15
CA LEU A 643 8.64 -14.51 0.39
C LEU A 643 7.20 -14.51 -0.10
N LEU A 644 6.58 -13.35 -0.24
CA LEU A 644 5.27 -13.18 -0.83
C LEU A 644 5.25 -13.66 -2.29
N GLN A 645 6.24 -13.28 -3.08
CA GLN A 645 6.36 -13.76 -4.46
C GLN A 645 6.53 -15.27 -4.51
N ASN A 646 7.43 -15.82 -3.69
CA ASN A 646 7.63 -17.27 -3.61
C ASN A 646 6.32 -17.99 -3.22
N ALA A 647 5.61 -17.50 -2.22
CA ALA A 647 4.33 -18.07 -1.79
C ALA A 647 3.26 -18.02 -2.90
N SER A 648 3.25 -16.96 -3.71
CA SER A 648 2.35 -16.85 -4.86
C SER A 648 2.67 -17.87 -5.94
N GLU A 649 3.94 -18.02 -6.31
CA GLU A 649 4.39 -18.99 -7.30
C GLU A 649 4.08 -20.44 -6.85
N GLU A 650 4.26 -20.73 -5.56
CA GLU A 650 3.93 -22.03 -5.00
C GLU A 650 2.43 -22.29 -4.94
N ALA A 651 1.64 -21.28 -4.59
CA ALA A 651 0.18 -21.39 -4.59
C ALA A 651 -0.35 -21.68 -5.99
N ASP A 652 0.17 -20.99 -7.01
CA ASP A 652 -0.20 -21.22 -8.41
C ASP A 652 0.19 -22.63 -8.88
N ARG A 653 1.41 -23.09 -8.55
CA ARG A 653 1.88 -24.45 -8.85
C ARG A 653 1.01 -25.52 -8.17
N LEU A 654 0.74 -25.33 -6.88
CA LEU A 654 -0.03 -26.26 -6.08
C LEU A 654 -1.46 -26.41 -6.61
N LEU A 655 -2.12 -25.30 -6.97
CA LEU A 655 -3.47 -25.32 -7.56
C LEU A 655 -3.50 -25.83 -9.02
N LEU A 656 -2.38 -25.78 -9.75
CA LEU A 656 -2.25 -26.39 -11.05
C LEU A 656 -2.20 -27.95 -10.93
N ASP A 657 -1.45 -28.45 -9.94
CA ASP A 657 -1.23 -29.88 -9.72
C ASP A 657 -2.42 -30.51 -8.97
N ASP A 658 -2.99 -29.81 -8.00
CA ASP A 658 -4.11 -30.26 -7.13
C ASP A 658 -5.12 -29.13 -6.88
N PRO A 659 -6.00 -28.84 -7.85
CA PRO A 659 -6.93 -27.70 -7.78
C PRO A 659 -7.86 -27.65 -6.55
N GLU A 660 -8.22 -28.81 -6.04
CA GLU A 660 -9.15 -28.96 -4.91
C GLU A 660 -8.44 -29.35 -3.59
N LEU A 661 -7.10 -29.43 -3.62
CA LEU A 661 -6.28 -29.85 -2.48
C LEU A 661 -6.73 -31.21 -1.91
N GLU A 662 -6.96 -32.20 -2.79
CA GLU A 662 -7.44 -33.53 -2.42
C GLU A 662 -6.30 -34.53 -2.13
N PHE A 663 -5.07 -34.22 -2.53
CA PHE A 663 -3.94 -35.13 -2.26
C PHE A 663 -3.72 -35.29 -0.76
N PRO A 664 -3.32 -36.49 -0.31
CA PRO A 664 -3.16 -36.79 1.12
C PRO A 664 -2.25 -35.80 1.84
N GLU A 665 -1.18 -35.33 1.19
CA GLU A 665 -0.21 -34.36 1.69
C GLU A 665 -0.78 -32.96 1.85
N HIS A 666 -1.84 -32.61 1.13
CA HIS A 666 -2.46 -31.28 1.14
C HIS A 666 -3.66 -31.17 2.08
N ARG A 667 -4.14 -32.27 2.65
CA ARG A 667 -5.36 -32.29 3.50
C ARG A 667 -5.33 -31.33 4.67
N LYS A 668 -4.20 -31.27 5.38
CA LYS A 668 -4.07 -30.38 6.53
C LYS A 668 -4.09 -28.92 6.12
N LEU A 669 -3.46 -28.60 4.99
CA LEU A 669 -3.51 -27.26 4.40
C LEU A 669 -4.95 -26.89 3.98
N LYS A 670 -5.68 -27.84 3.36
CA LYS A 670 -7.10 -27.66 3.01
C LYS A 670 -7.97 -27.36 4.24
N GLU A 671 -7.80 -28.12 5.32
CA GLU A 671 -8.54 -27.90 6.57
C GLU A 671 -8.23 -26.54 7.18
N HIS A 672 -6.96 -26.15 7.20
CA HIS A 672 -6.53 -24.83 7.70
C HIS A 672 -7.08 -23.67 6.86
N LEU A 673 -7.03 -23.83 5.54
CA LEU A 673 -7.57 -22.87 4.58
C LEU A 673 -9.08 -22.66 4.74
N ARG A 674 -9.84 -23.75 4.95
CA ARG A 674 -11.29 -23.69 5.19
C ARG A 674 -11.63 -22.85 6.42
N ILE A 675 -10.92 -23.07 7.52
CA ILE A 675 -11.12 -22.28 8.76
C ILE A 675 -10.89 -20.79 8.47
N LYS A 676 -9.83 -20.48 7.73
CA LYS A 676 -9.49 -19.10 7.40
C LYS A 676 -10.50 -18.44 6.46
N LEU A 677 -11.03 -19.18 5.50
CA LEU A 677 -12.09 -18.69 4.60
C LEU A 677 -13.39 -18.40 5.36
N ASP A 678 -13.78 -19.26 6.32
CA ASP A 678 -14.94 -19.03 7.16
C ASP A 678 -14.78 -17.76 8.01
N GLU A 679 -13.58 -17.46 8.53
CA GLU A 679 -13.26 -16.21 9.25
C GLU A 679 -13.43 -14.99 8.33
N ILE A 680 -12.84 -15.01 7.11
CA ILE A 680 -12.93 -13.91 6.14
C ILE A 680 -14.39 -13.66 5.73
N MET A 681 -15.19 -14.69 5.49
CA MET A 681 -16.60 -14.55 5.12
C MET A 681 -17.45 -13.94 6.23
N LEU A 682 -17.18 -14.28 7.49
CA LEU A 682 -17.88 -13.70 8.65
C LEU A 682 -17.57 -12.20 8.79
N GLU A 683 -16.33 -11.78 8.57
CA GLU A 683 -15.94 -10.36 8.65
C GLU A 683 -16.48 -9.51 7.50
N THR A 684 -16.71 -10.09 6.32
CA THR A 684 -17.28 -9.37 5.17
C THR A 684 -18.81 -9.24 5.21
N THR A 685 -19.49 -9.97 6.10
CA THR A 685 -20.96 -9.96 6.21
C THR A 685 -21.45 -9.02 7.33
N LEU A 686 -20.58 -8.48 8.15
CA LEU A 686 -20.84 -7.46 9.19
C LEU A 686 -20.44 -6.06 8.70
#